data_21197568fec0047346d1753200447884
#
_entry.id   21197568fec0047346d1753200447884
#
_cell.length_a   1.000
_cell.length_b   1.000
_cell.length_c   1.000
_cell.angle_alpha   90.00
_cell.angle_beta   90.00
_cell.angle_gamma   90.00
#
_symmetry.space_group_name_H-M   'P 1'
#
loop_
_entity.id
_entity.type
_entity.pdbx_description
1 polymer ?
#
loop_
_entity_poly.entity_id
_entity_poly.type
_entity_poly.pdbx_seq_one_letter_code
_entity_poly.pdbx_strand_id
1 'polypeptide(L)'
;MTARIFTLHHLKGFKPKTFAGHRDVVLNAYFSSDNRTVSILLNIHARSFLLLILPCLQIYTVSRDGAVFTWRGKSNDAMDEGSDDEDGSDQGQIASASSDDLYIPMTRWGVSERHYFNLPNTKVVCTTFHTASNLLVVGFSTGVFGLWEMPSFTNIHTLSISQEKISSLAINASGEWLAFGASKLGQLLVWEWQSESYVLKQQGHYFNMNTLSFSSDGQNVATGGDDGKIKIWNVTSGFCFVTFSDHTSSVSAVEFAKQGQVLFSASLDGTVRAYDLVRYRNFRTFTSPTPVQFSALAVDPSGEVVAAGSTDSFEVYMWSVQTGKLLDVLTGHEGPVSSLAFSPAPGGSYLASGSWDKTVRLWTVFGRSRAVEPFSLNSDVLAMAFRPDGRELAASTLDGQIVFWDVELGKQVNIIEGRRDIAGGRKVDDRITAANNSSGKAFNSMAYTADGTCLIAGGNSKYVIIYDTREGVTVKKFQVSQNLSLDGTQEFLDSRLMTEAGGEIVGDRGDESDLEDRLDTTLPGASNGDLSKRKYKQEARTKCVRFSPTGRVWAAASTEGLLMYSLDDSITFDPFDLDMDLTPQSVLRVLASGEYLKALVMAFRLNEKAMIQRTYESVPHGDIQLIARQLPVVYLPAMLRFLGIHVERSPHMEYDLLWINALLTCHGRYLKDHSTEYASVLRAIQKGATDFQRNISTL
;
A
#
# COMPACT_ATOMS: atom_id res chain seq x y z
N MET A 1 -24.90 19.74 12.32
CA MET A 1 -24.76 18.46 11.64
C MET A 1 -25.07 17.33 12.61
N THR A 2 -25.35 16.12 12.13
CA THR A 2 -26.02 15.10 12.97
C THR A 2 -25.35 13.74 12.79
N ALA A 3 -25.21 12.97 13.88
CA ALA A 3 -24.95 11.54 13.84
C ALA A 3 -26.27 10.75 13.94
N ARG A 4 -26.30 9.53 13.42
CA ARG A 4 -27.49 8.67 13.47
C ARG A 4 -27.11 7.25 13.86
N ILE A 5 -27.95 6.61 14.69
CA ILE A 5 -27.83 5.18 15.01
C ILE A 5 -28.80 4.38 14.16
N PHE A 6 -28.29 3.29 13.59
CA PHE A 6 -29.05 2.27 12.88
C PHE A 6 -28.78 0.89 13.52
N THR A 7 -29.74 -0.03 13.39
CA THR A 7 -29.55 -1.44 13.76
C THR A 7 -29.04 -2.23 12.55
N LEU A 8 -28.13 -3.18 12.77
CA LEU A 8 -27.62 -4.08 11.71
C LEU A 8 -28.69 -5.09 11.23
N HIS A 9 -29.64 -5.47 12.11
CA HIS A 9 -30.75 -6.35 11.78
C HIS A 9 -32.04 -5.55 11.66
N HIS A 10 -32.93 -6.00 10.77
CA HIS A 10 -34.20 -5.38 10.57
C HIS A 10 -35.12 -5.70 11.77
N LEU A 11 -35.19 -4.78 12.73
CA LEU A 11 -36.09 -4.87 13.88
C LEU A 11 -37.40 -4.12 13.56
N LYS A 12 -38.53 -4.82 13.63
CA LYS A 12 -39.85 -4.20 13.46
C LYS A 12 -40.06 -3.08 14.50
N GLY A 13 -40.36 -1.88 14.03
CA GLY A 13 -40.61 -0.73 14.90
C GLY A 13 -39.37 0.11 15.27
N PHE A 14 -38.15 -0.27 14.88
CA PHE A 14 -36.99 0.56 15.15
C PHE A 14 -36.99 1.81 14.27
N LYS A 15 -36.91 2.99 14.88
CA LYS A 15 -36.75 4.27 14.20
C LYS A 15 -35.33 4.77 14.43
N PRO A 16 -34.59 5.13 13.37
CA PRO A 16 -33.25 5.69 13.51
C PRO A 16 -33.26 6.93 14.41
N LYS A 17 -32.35 6.97 15.39
CA LYS A 17 -32.28 8.12 16.30
C LYS A 17 -31.17 9.06 15.80
N THR A 18 -31.50 10.36 15.80
CA THR A 18 -30.61 11.42 15.31
C THR A 18 -30.07 12.23 16.49
N PHE A 19 -28.77 12.37 16.55
CA PHE A 19 -28.04 13.19 17.53
C PHE A 19 -27.69 14.53 16.87
N ALA A 20 -28.35 15.59 17.30
CA ALA A 20 -28.19 16.93 16.77
C ALA A 20 -27.58 17.85 17.85
N GLY A 21 -26.72 18.79 17.48
CA GLY A 21 -26.13 19.75 18.43
C GLY A 21 -24.76 20.27 18.03
N HIS A 22 -24.03 19.54 17.19
CA HIS A 22 -22.75 20.02 16.65
C HIS A 22 -22.96 21.18 15.67
N ARG A 23 -22.07 22.17 15.73
CA ARG A 23 -22.07 23.33 14.81
C ARG A 23 -21.42 23.01 13.48
N ASP A 24 -20.44 22.10 13.47
CA ASP A 24 -19.69 21.69 12.29
C ASP A 24 -19.88 20.20 11.99
N VAL A 25 -19.17 19.68 10.99
CA VAL A 25 -19.24 18.29 10.53
C VAL A 25 -18.85 17.35 11.67
N VAL A 26 -19.68 16.34 11.93
CA VAL A 26 -19.30 15.24 12.83
C VAL A 26 -18.39 14.29 12.04
N LEU A 27 -17.15 14.16 12.49
CA LEU A 27 -16.15 13.31 11.85
C LEU A 27 -16.38 11.84 12.19
N ASN A 28 -16.53 11.54 13.48
CA ASN A 28 -16.67 10.18 13.96
C ASN A 28 -17.64 10.09 15.15
N ALA A 29 -18.19 8.89 15.34
CA ALA A 29 -19.01 8.52 16.49
C ALA A 29 -18.56 7.15 17.02
N TYR A 30 -18.39 7.04 18.34
CA TYR A 30 -17.86 5.85 19.00
C TYR A 30 -18.76 5.38 20.12
N PHE A 31 -18.89 4.05 20.26
CA PHE A 31 -19.53 3.45 21.42
C PHE A 31 -18.52 3.29 22.56
N SER A 32 -18.96 3.55 23.80
CA SER A 32 -18.13 3.31 25.00
C SER A 32 -17.88 1.81 25.22
N SER A 33 -16.80 1.47 25.94
CA SER A 33 -16.47 0.10 26.35
C SER A 33 -17.53 -0.58 27.21
N ASP A 34 -18.29 0.20 27.98
CA ASP A 34 -19.33 -0.30 28.86
C ASP A 34 -20.53 -0.93 28.10
N ASN A 35 -20.54 -0.75 26.78
CA ASN A 35 -21.55 -1.33 25.90
C ASN A 35 -21.30 -2.81 25.55
N ARG A 36 -20.36 -3.49 26.20
CA ARG A 36 -20.10 -4.92 25.98
C ARG A 36 -21.23 -5.75 26.57
N THR A 37 -21.82 -6.54 25.67
CA THR A 37 -22.70 -7.69 25.88
C THR A 37 -24.20 -7.43 25.94
N VAL A 38 -24.80 -7.51 24.77
CA VAL A 38 -26.04 -8.28 24.66
C VAL A 38 -25.62 -9.73 24.39
N SER A 39 -25.32 -10.48 25.43
CA SER A 39 -25.20 -11.94 25.33
C SER A 39 -26.62 -12.49 25.32
N ILE A 40 -27.15 -12.73 24.13
CA ILE A 40 -28.37 -13.52 23.99
C ILE A 40 -27.96 -14.98 24.20
N LEU A 41 -28.04 -15.44 25.42
CA LEU A 41 -28.09 -16.87 25.75
C LEU A 41 -29.51 -17.36 25.42
N LEU A 42 -29.71 -17.86 24.22
CA LEU A 42 -30.82 -18.71 23.85
C LEU A 42 -30.63 -20.07 24.54
N ASN A 43 -31.18 -20.22 25.73
CA ASN A 43 -31.34 -21.54 26.36
C ASN A 43 -32.82 -21.93 26.30
N ILE A 44 -33.14 -22.76 25.33
CA ILE A 44 -34.43 -23.43 25.18
C ILE A 44 -34.45 -24.54 26.24
N HIS A 45 -35.10 -24.31 27.33
CA HIS A 45 -35.58 -25.17 28.41
C HIS A 45 -35.11 -24.68 29.79
N ALA A 46 -35.87 -23.85 30.37
CA ALA A 46 -36.22 -23.74 31.77
C ALA A 46 -36.53 -22.28 32.18
N ARG A 47 -37.61 -22.09 32.85
CA ARG A 47 -37.99 -20.84 33.49
C ARG A 47 -36.83 -20.26 34.29
N SER A 48 -36.19 -19.22 33.79
CA SER A 48 -35.27 -18.42 34.55
C SER A 48 -35.43 -16.96 34.18
N PHE A 49 -35.67 -16.16 35.18
CA PHE A 49 -35.78 -14.71 35.11
C PHE A 49 -34.61 -14.11 34.38
N LEU A 50 -34.85 -13.46 33.25
CA LEU A 50 -33.87 -12.65 32.51
C LEU A 50 -33.75 -11.31 33.27
N LEU A 51 -32.69 -11.19 34.07
CA LEU A 51 -32.26 -9.90 34.59
C LEU A 51 -31.61 -9.13 33.45
N LEU A 52 -32.39 -8.33 32.75
CA LEU A 52 -31.87 -7.39 31.73
C LEU A 52 -31.15 -6.26 32.49
N ILE A 53 -29.87 -6.44 32.80
CA ILE A 53 -29.00 -5.35 33.15
C ILE A 53 -28.77 -4.58 31.86
N LEU A 54 -29.52 -3.49 31.67
CA LEU A 54 -29.27 -2.52 30.60
C LEU A 54 -28.03 -1.75 30.96
N PRO A 55 -26.85 -1.97 30.29
CA PRO A 55 -25.70 -1.13 30.51
C PRO A 55 -26.01 0.29 30.05
N CYS A 56 -25.51 1.28 30.75
CA CYS A 56 -25.62 2.69 30.36
C CYS A 56 -24.93 2.85 29.01
N LEU A 57 -25.67 2.83 27.94
CA LEU A 57 -25.18 3.07 26.59
C LEU A 57 -24.63 4.51 26.51
N GLN A 58 -23.35 4.68 26.26
CA GLN A 58 -22.74 5.97 26.03
C GLN A 58 -22.18 6.01 24.61
N ILE A 59 -22.31 7.16 23.97
CA ILE A 59 -21.78 7.43 22.64
C ILE A 59 -20.97 8.72 22.69
N TYR A 60 -19.79 8.68 22.12
CA TYR A 60 -18.94 9.85 21.93
C TYR A 60 -19.01 10.29 20.48
N THR A 61 -19.30 11.57 20.24
CA THR A 61 -19.30 12.16 18.90
C THR A 61 -18.29 13.29 18.86
N VAL A 62 -17.40 13.26 17.87
CA VAL A 62 -16.36 14.25 17.69
C VAL A 62 -16.63 15.02 16.40
N SER A 63 -16.58 16.35 16.49
CA SER A 63 -16.79 17.24 15.35
C SER A 63 -15.52 18.01 14.96
N ARG A 64 -15.49 18.51 13.74
CA ARG A 64 -14.36 19.23 13.15
C ARG A 64 -14.00 20.53 13.90
N ASP A 65 -14.97 21.17 14.52
CA ASP A 65 -14.77 22.37 15.34
C ASP A 65 -14.11 22.10 16.71
N GLY A 66 -13.77 20.83 16.99
CA GLY A 66 -13.14 20.42 18.24
C GLY A 66 -14.11 20.13 19.38
N ALA A 67 -15.41 20.03 19.12
CA ALA A 67 -16.38 19.66 20.13
C ALA A 67 -16.54 18.14 20.25
N VAL A 68 -16.47 17.65 21.48
CA VAL A 68 -16.74 16.24 21.85
C VAL A 68 -17.98 16.20 22.71
N PHE A 69 -19.02 15.52 22.25
CA PHE A 69 -20.26 15.35 23.01
C PHE A 69 -20.40 13.91 23.46
N THR A 70 -20.69 13.75 24.75
CA THR A 70 -21.05 12.47 25.37
C THR A 70 -22.55 12.36 25.43
N TRP A 71 -23.09 11.34 24.80
CA TRP A 71 -24.53 11.03 24.78
C TRP A 71 -24.80 9.84 25.67
N ARG A 72 -25.80 9.95 26.56
CA ARG A 72 -26.23 8.86 27.44
C ARG A 72 -27.68 8.50 27.18
N GLY A 73 -27.91 7.20 27.01
CA GLY A 73 -29.26 6.66 26.93
C GLY A 73 -29.84 6.44 28.34
N LYS A 74 -31.01 6.98 28.64
CA LYS A 74 -31.75 6.70 29.88
C LYS A 74 -32.90 5.72 29.57
N SER A 75 -33.05 4.66 30.38
CA SER A 75 -34.23 3.80 30.35
C SER A 75 -35.42 4.57 30.95
N ASN A 76 -36.65 4.31 30.48
CA ASN A 76 -37.85 4.99 30.96
C ASN A 76 -38.20 4.61 32.41
N ASP A 77 -37.53 3.60 33.02
CA ASP A 77 -37.87 3.12 34.36
C ASP A 77 -37.27 3.95 35.50
N ALA A 78 -36.49 5.01 35.18
CA ALA A 78 -35.85 5.89 36.16
C ALA A 78 -36.60 7.26 36.29
N MET A 79 -37.90 7.27 36.13
CA MET A 79 -38.71 8.47 36.38
C MET A 79 -39.72 8.18 37.52
N ASP A 80 -39.23 8.07 38.73
CA ASP A 80 -40.04 8.34 39.90
C ASP A 80 -39.17 8.72 41.10
N GLU A 81 -38.56 9.91 41.02
CA GLU A 81 -38.19 10.69 42.19
C GLU A 81 -37.94 12.14 41.78
N GLY A 82 -38.99 12.97 41.95
CA GLY A 82 -38.80 14.41 42.16
C GLY A 82 -38.96 15.35 40.98
N SER A 83 -40.16 15.70 40.60
CA SER A 83 -40.65 17.08 40.44
C SER A 83 -42.17 17.06 40.15
N ASP A 84 -42.91 17.59 41.08
CA ASP A 84 -44.30 18.03 40.91
C ASP A 84 -44.32 19.11 39.81
N ASP A 85 -45.04 18.83 38.72
CA ASP A 85 -45.75 19.82 37.94
C ASP A 85 -46.86 19.10 37.13
N GLU A 86 -48.08 19.42 37.49
CA GLU A 86 -49.32 19.01 36.84
C GLU A 86 -49.40 19.58 35.43
N ASP A 87 -49.75 18.75 34.42
CA ASP A 87 -50.91 18.98 33.57
C ASP A 87 -51.01 17.96 32.43
N GLY A 88 -52.23 17.41 32.25
CA GLY A 88 -52.81 17.07 30.95
C GLY A 88 -52.71 15.63 30.44
N SER A 89 -53.62 14.78 30.93
CA SER A 89 -54.32 13.72 30.21
C SER A 89 -53.93 13.39 28.76
N ASP A 90 -53.39 12.19 28.56
CA ASP A 90 -53.82 11.35 27.43
C ASP A 90 -53.67 9.85 27.77
N GLN A 91 -54.85 9.22 27.98
CA GLN A 91 -55.00 7.78 28.19
C GLN A 91 -54.88 7.08 26.83
N GLY A 92 -53.71 6.58 26.50
CA GLY A 92 -53.48 5.71 25.35
C GLY A 92 -53.33 4.25 25.77
N GLN A 93 -54.30 3.47 25.39
CA GLN A 93 -54.51 2.04 25.55
C GLN A 93 -53.25 1.17 25.58
N ILE A 94 -53.10 0.39 26.65
CA ILE A 94 -52.20 -0.75 26.74
C ILE A 94 -52.73 -1.85 25.84
N ALA A 95 -52.17 -2.01 24.64
CA ALA A 95 -52.39 -3.17 23.79
C ALA A 95 -51.56 -4.33 24.32
N SER A 96 -52.18 -5.42 24.68
CA SER A 96 -51.60 -6.69 25.08
C SER A 96 -50.69 -7.21 23.93
N ALA A 97 -49.38 -7.15 24.09
CA ALA A 97 -48.41 -7.70 23.17
C ALA A 97 -48.32 -9.22 23.36
N SER A 98 -48.42 -9.95 22.26
CA SER A 98 -48.17 -11.37 22.16
C SER A 98 -46.69 -11.68 22.45
N SER A 99 -46.41 -12.80 23.09
CA SER A 99 -45.19 -13.23 23.77
C SER A 99 -43.93 -13.49 22.88
N ASP A 100 -43.89 -13.02 21.63
CA ASP A 100 -42.79 -13.25 20.69
C ASP A 100 -42.10 -12.01 20.15
N ASP A 101 -42.46 -10.82 20.59
CA ASP A 101 -41.79 -9.59 20.17
C ASP A 101 -40.68 -9.23 21.18
N LEU A 102 -39.42 -9.26 20.72
CA LEU A 102 -38.26 -8.73 21.42
C LEU A 102 -38.53 -7.23 21.75
N TYR A 103 -38.91 -6.95 22.99
CA TYR A 103 -39.15 -5.61 23.49
C TYR A 103 -37.81 -4.86 23.60
N ILE A 104 -37.56 -3.92 22.70
CA ILE A 104 -36.42 -2.98 22.81
C ILE A 104 -36.94 -1.78 23.63
N PRO A 105 -36.43 -1.58 24.86
CA PRO A 105 -36.83 -0.43 25.65
C PRO A 105 -36.54 0.86 24.92
N MET A 106 -37.52 1.75 24.83
CA MET A 106 -37.31 3.07 24.22
C MET A 106 -36.38 3.90 25.10
N THR A 107 -35.08 3.93 24.74
CA THR A 107 -34.12 4.77 25.42
C THR A 107 -34.21 6.21 24.91
N ARG A 108 -34.41 7.16 25.80
CA ARG A 108 -34.24 8.60 25.53
C ARG A 108 -32.74 8.92 25.57
N TRP A 109 -32.23 9.53 24.50
CA TRP A 109 -30.84 9.96 24.42
C TRP A 109 -30.74 11.44 24.74
N GLY A 110 -29.86 11.80 25.68
CA GLY A 110 -29.53 13.18 26.02
C GLY A 110 -28.05 13.43 26.00
N VAL A 111 -27.67 14.67 25.77
CA VAL A 111 -26.26 15.09 25.93
C VAL A 111 -25.96 15.12 27.42
N SER A 112 -25.01 14.28 27.85
CA SER A 112 -24.54 14.25 29.25
C SER A 112 -23.51 15.33 29.49
N GLU A 113 -22.51 15.38 28.62
CA GLU A 113 -21.35 16.27 28.79
C GLU A 113 -20.93 16.84 27.44
N ARG A 114 -20.29 18.02 27.47
CA ARG A 114 -19.75 18.71 26.30
C ARG A 114 -18.35 19.16 26.61
N HIS A 115 -17.39 18.66 25.86
CA HIS A 115 -15.98 19.01 25.97
C HIS A 115 -15.48 19.66 24.69
N TYR A 116 -14.44 20.49 24.81
CA TYR A 116 -13.82 21.17 23.68
C TYR A 116 -12.30 21.06 23.80
N PHE A 117 -11.63 20.84 22.64
CA PHE A 117 -10.19 20.88 22.62
C PHE A 117 -9.70 22.33 22.63
N ASN A 118 -8.90 22.69 23.64
CA ASN A 118 -8.42 24.06 23.84
C ASN A 118 -7.12 24.36 23.05
N LEU A 119 -7.09 24.03 21.78
CA LEU A 119 -5.94 24.34 20.92
C LEU A 119 -6.31 25.49 19.96
N PRO A 120 -5.61 26.65 20.04
CA PRO A 120 -5.94 27.81 19.21
C PRO A 120 -5.66 27.54 17.72
N ASN A 121 -6.56 27.97 16.85
CA ASN A 121 -6.45 27.90 15.39
C ASN A 121 -6.27 26.47 14.81
N THR A 122 -6.73 25.43 15.53
CA THR A 122 -6.62 24.06 15.06
C THR A 122 -8.01 23.49 14.74
N LYS A 123 -8.09 22.67 13.70
CA LYS A 123 -9.28 21.91 13.37
C LYS A 123 -8.97 20.41 13.55
N VAL A 124 -9.94 19.66 14.04
CA VAL A 124 -9.83 18.22 14.09
C VAL A 124 -9.96 17.66 12.68
N VAL A 125 -9.02 16.80 12.30
CA VAL A 125 -9.00 16.17 10.96
C VAL A 125 -9.38 14.70 11.03
N CYS A 126 -8.79 13.97 11.97
CA CYS A 126 -9.03 12.55 12.15
C CYS A 126 -9.08 12.19 13.62
N THR A 127 -9.83 11.15 13.94
CA THR A 127 -9.97 10.66 15.31
C THR A 127 -10.06 9.14 15.31
N THR A 128 -9.62 8.52 16.40
CA THR A 128 -9.83 7.09 16.66
C THR A 128 -10.08 6.88 18.15
N PHE A 129 -10.80 5.82 18.49
CA PHE A 129 -11.11 5.48 19.87
C PHE A 129 -10.84 4.01 20.13
N HIS A 130 -10.08 3.73 21.18
CA HIS A 130 -9.80 2.39 21.63
C HIS A 130 -10.69 2.02 22.81
N THR A 131 -11.60 1.07 22.55
CA THR A 131 -12.65 0.72 23.51
C THR A 131 -12.12 0.02 24.77
N ALA A 132 -11.05 -0.77 24.68
CA ALA A 132 -10.52 -1.51 25.82
C ALA A 132 -9.80 -0.62 26.84
N SER A 133 -9.06 0.39 26.38
CA SER A 133 -8.34 1.35 27.23
C SER A 133 -9.06 2.69 27.40
N ASN A 134 -10.24 2.88 26.81
CA ASN A 134 -11.00 4.13 26.81
C ASN A 134 -10.21 5.37 26.33
N LEU A 135 -9.26 5.15 25.41
CA LEU A 135 -8.42 6.21 24.86
C LEU A 135 -9.03 6.80 23.59
N LEU A 136 -9.24 8.11 23.59
CA LEU A 136 -9.60 8.91 22.44
C LEU A 136 -8.33 9.59 21.89
N VAL A 137 -7.97 9.28 20.66
CA VAL A 137 -6.83 9.90 19.96
C VAL A 137 -7.35 10.82 18.87
N VAL A 138 -6.81 12.03 18.81
CA VAL A 138 -7.27 13.08 17.90
C VAL A 138 -6.08 13.66 17.17
N GLY A 139 -6.17 13.73 15.84
CA GLY A 139 -5.19 14.37 14.97
C GLY A 139 -5.72 15.72 14.46
N PHE A 140 -4.85 16.74 14.52
CA PHE A 140 -5.17 18.11 14.17
C PHE A 140 -4.54 18.55 12.85
N SER A 141 -5.08 19.64 12.29
CA SER A 141 -4.61 20.26 11.05
C SER A 141 -3.18 20.81 11.11
N THR A 142 -2.64 21.02 12.31
CA THR A 142 -1.29 21.55 12.55
C THR A 142 -0.21 20.48 12.72
N GLY A 143 -0.55 19.20 12.47
CA GLY A 143 0.40 18.10 12.70
C GLY A 143 0.59 17.72 14.18
N VAL A 144 -0.22 18.29 15.04
CA VAL A 144 -0.31 17.93 16.46
C VAL A 144 -1.32 16.81 16.62
N PHE A 145 -1.04 15.88 17.51
CA PHE A 145 -2.04 14.90 17.99
C PHE A 145 -2.14 14.99 19.50
N GLY A 146 -3.26 14.53 20.01
CA GLY A 146 -3.46 14.45 21.45
C GLY A 146 -4.17 13.16 21.84
N LEU A 147 -3.90 12.70 23.05
CA LEU A 147 -4.55 11.57 23.71
C LEU A 147 -5.38 12.04 24.87
N TRP A 148 -6.60 11.58 24.95
CA TRP A 148 -7.54 11.84 26.04
C TRP A 148 -8.10 10.54 26.59
N GLU A 149 -8.18 10.46 27.90
CA GLU A 149 -8.86 9.37 28.58
C GLU A 149 -10.35 9.70 28.72
N MET A 150 -11.21 8.81 28.26
CA MET A 150 -12.65 8.93 28.37
C MET A 150 -13.18 8.04 29.53
N PRO A 151 -14.23 8.40 30.26
CA PRO A 151 -15.10 9.57 30.09
C PRO A 151 -14.62 10.86 30.74
N SER A 152 -13.58 10.82 31.54
CA SER A 152 -13.07 11.97 32.33
C SER A 152 -12.58 13.16 31.48
N PHE A 153 -12.31 12.93 30.19
CA PHE A 153 -11.74 13.89 29.25
C PHE A 153 -10.41 14.49 29.75
N THR A 154 -9.61 13.67 30.42
CA THR A 154 -8.28 14.07 30.88
C THR A 154 -7.27 13.96 29.74
N ASN A 155 -6.51 15.04 29.52
CA ASN A 155 -5.44 15.02 28.52
C ASN A 155 -4.25 14.23 29.08
N ILE A 156 -3.81 13.20 28.34
CA ILE A 156 -2.63 12.39 28.69
C ILE A 156 -1.40 13.00 28.04
N HIS A 157 -1.44 13.16 26.71
CA HIS A 157 -0.34 13.69 25.91
C HIS A 157 -0.85 14.60 24.79
N THR A 158 -0.07 15.64 24.47
CA THR A 158 -0.26 16.47 23.28
C THR A 158 1.10 16.75 22.68
N LEU A 159 1.37 16.14 21.52
CA LEU A 159 2.68 16.15 20.88
C LEU A 159 2.54 16.53 19.39
N SER A 160 3.58 17.16 18.85
CA SER A 160 3.68 17.45 17.42
C SER A 160 4.58 16.41 16.76
N ILE A 161 4.04 15.70 15.76
CA ILE A 161 4.78 14.69 14.99
C ILE A 161 5.19 15.19 13.62
N SER A 162 4.51 16.19 13.10
CA SER A 162 4.74 16.68 11.75
C SER A 162 4.43 18.18 11.70
N GLN A 163 4.97 18.87 10.71
CA GLN A 163 4.58 20.26 10.43
C GLN A 163 3.34 20.32 9.51
N GLU A 164 2.95 19.20 8.96
CA GLU A 164 1.81 19.07 8.06
C GLU A 164 0.65 18.35 8.73
N LYS A 165 -0.57 18.58 8.21
CA LYS A 165 -1.80 17.99 8.75
C LYS A 165 -1.72 16.44 8.83
N ILE A 166 -2.22 15.89 9.91
CA ILE A 166 -2.40 14.45 10.06
C ILE A 166 -3.67 14.07 9.30
N SER A 167 -3.53 13.29 8.22
CA SER A 167 -4.66 12.93 7.35
C SER A 167 -5.43 11.70 7.84
N SER A 168 -4.76 10.77 8.46
CA SER A 168 -5.35 9.52 8.97
C SER A 168 -4.70 9.10 10.28
N LEU A 169 -5.44 8.35 11.08
CA LEU A 169 -5.03 7.91 12.39
C LEU A 169 -5.65 6.54 12.70
N ALA A 170 -4.85 5.64 13.25
CA ALA A 170 -5.29 4.33 13.69
C ALA A 170 -4.60 3.93 15.00
N ILE A 171 -5.24 3.08 15.78
CA ILE A 171 -4.69 2.47 16.99
C ILE A 171 -4.72 0.95 16.83
N ASN A 172 -3.71 0.25 17.34
CA ASN A 172 -3.68 -1.21 17.30
C ASN A 172 -4.64 -1.83 18.31
N ALA A 173 -4.89 -3.13 18.19
CA ALA A 173 -5.84 -3.85 19.05
C ALA A 173 -5.39 -3.93 20.52
N SER A 174 -4.09 -3.83 20.82
CA SER A 174 -3.58 -3.77 22.20
C SER A 174 -3.69 -2.39 22.83
N GLY A 175 -3.82 -1.33 22.00
CA GLY A 175 -3.90 0.06 22.48
C GLY A 175 -2.54 0.70 22.78
N GLU A 176 -1.42 0.06 22.41
CA GLU A 176 -0.07 0.55 22.70
C GLU A 176 0.49 1.42 21.59
N TRP A 177 0.18 1.09 20.32
CA TRP A 177 0.75 1.75 19.16
C TRP A 177 -0.27 2.61 18.43
N LEU A 178 0.18 3.80 18.05
CA LEU A 178 -0.56 4.79 17.29
C LEU A 178 0.07 4.95 15.91
N ALA A 179 -0.70 4.77 14.87
CA ALA A 179 -0.26 4.98 13.49
C ALA A 179 -0.82 6.30 12.95
N PHE A 180 0.04 7.13 12.39
CA PHE A 180 -0.29 8.43 11.83
C PHE A 180 0.11 8.50 10.37
N GLY A 181 -0.81 8.90 9.51
CA GLY A 181 -0.54 9.19 8.11
C GLY A 181 -0.51 10.68 7.85
N ALA A 182 0.58 11.19 7.29
CA ALA A 182 0.70 12.56 6.81
C ALA A 182 0.76 12.53 5.28
N SER A 183 -0.39 12.73 4.60
CA SER A 183 -0.53 12.55 3.16
C SER A 183 0.34 13.53 2.35
N LYS A 184 0.48 14.79 2.79
CA LYS A 184 1.33 15.77 2.10
C LYS A 184 2.81 15.41 2.13
N LEU A 185 3.28 14.74 3.17
CA LEU A 185 4.68 14.31 3.30
C LEU A 185 4.93 12.89 2.80
N GLY A 186 3.86 12.13 2.49
CA GLY A 186 3.96 10.71 2.18
C GLY A 186 4.59 9.90 3.31
N GLN A 187 4.33 10.29 4.56
CA GLN A 187 4.90 9.65 5.74
C GLN A 187 3.88 8.80 6.48
N LEU A 188 4.32 7.63 6.90
CA LEU A 188 3.68 6.79 7.90
C LEU A 188 4.57 6.79 9.15
N LEU A 189 3.98 7.16 10.27
CA LEU A 189 4.63 7.18 11.58
C LEU A 189 3.87 6.23 12.49
N VAL A 190 4.57 5.31 13.15
CA VAL A 190 4.02 4.49 14.22
C VAL A 190 4.75 4.86 15.50
N TRP A 191 3.99 5.21 16.51
CA TRP A 191 4.50 5.70 17.78
C TRP A 191 3.91 4.92 18.95
N GLU A 192 4.76 4.53 19.88
CA GLU A 192 4.36 3.88 21.12
C GLU A 192 4.18 4.94 22.20
N TRP A 193 2.94 5.15 22.61
CA TRP A 193 2.61 6.27 23.48
C TRP A 193 3.07 6.09 24.92
N GLN A 194 3.28 4.85 25.39
CA GLN A 194 3.76 4.56 26.75
C GLN A 194 5.25 4.81 26.92
N SER A 195 6.05 4.40 25.94
CA SER A 195 7.51 4.62 25.93
C SER A 195 7.92 5.95 25.30
N GLU A 196 6.97 6.69 24.71
CA GLU A 196 7.20 7.93 23.97
C GLU A 196 8.23 7.78 22.85
N SER A 197 8.28 6.60 22.23
CA SER A 197 9.26 6.28 21.20
C SER A 197 8.61 6.04 19.83
N TYR A 198 9.35 6.35 18.77
CA TYR A 198 8.93 5.97 17.40
C TYR A 198 9.23 4.50 17.18
N VAL A 199 8.20 3.72 16.88
CA VAL A 199 8.33 2.32 16.48
C VAL A 199 8.66 2.21 14.99
N LEU A 200 8.08 3.08 14.17
CA LEU A 200 8.31 3.12 12.72
C LEU A 200 8.18 4.54 12.20
N LYS A 201 9.14 4.94 11.37
CA LYS A 201 9.07 6.15 10.57
C LYS A 201 9.41 5.79 9.13
N GLN A 202 8.38 5.74 8.28
CA GLN A 202 8.55 5.39 6.88
C GLN A 202 8.09 6.52 5.98
N GLN A 203 8.91 6.84 4.99
CA GLN A 203 8.58 7.83 3.98
C GLN A 203 8.46 7.17 2.62
N GLY A 204 7.29 7.32 1.99
CA GLY A 204 7.05 6.95 0.59
C GLY A 204 7.65 7.96 -0.39
N HIS A 205 7.31 7.83 -1.67
CA HIS A 205 7.58 8.88 -2.65
C HIS A 205 6.74 10.11 -2.35
N TYR A 206 7.34 11.30 -2.52
CA TYR A 206 6.64 12.56 -2.30
C TYR A 206 5.68 12.90 -3.45
N PHE A 207 6.08 12.53 -4.69
CA PHE A 207 5.30 12.70 -5.90
C PHE A 207 4.87 11.34 -6.48
N ASN A 208 4.39 11.35 -7.73
CA ASN A 208 3.94 10.14 -8.40
C ASN A 208 5.09 9.14 -8.59
N MET A 209 4.78 7.86 -8.44
CA MET A 209 5.66 6.78 -8.88
C MET A 209 5.45 6.53 -10.36
N ASN A 210 6.55 6.52 -11.13
CA ASN A 210 6.49 6.32 -12.57
C ASN A 210 6.80 4.88 -12.97
N THR A 211 7.68 4.24 -12.24
CA THR A 211 8.25 2.94 -12.62
C THR A 211 8.42 2.03 -11.43
N LEU A 212 8.38 0.73 -11.70
CA LEU A 212 8.71 -0.31 -10.76
C LEU A 212 9.37 -1.50 -11.46
N SER A 213 10.23 -2.20 -10.73
CA SER A 213 10.87 -3.44 -11.18
C SER A 213 11.04 -4.40 -10.00
N PHE A 214 10.89 -5.70 -10.25
CA PHE A 214 11.21 -6.75 -9.27
C PHE A 214 12.65 -7.20 -9.42
N SER A 215 13.29 -7.52 -8.30
CA SER A 215 14.58 -8.22 -8.31
C SER A 215 14.42 -9.64 -8.87
N SER A 216 15.51 -10.21 -9.38
CA SER A 216 15.51 -11.55 -9.99
C SER A 216 15.11 -12.68 -9.03
N ASP A 217 15.31 -12.49 -7.74
CA ASP A 217 14.88 -13.40 -6.66
C ASP A 217 13.42 -13.19 -6.22
N GLY A 218 12.78 -12.09 -6.69
CA GLY A 218 11.40 -11.74 -6.32
C GLY A 218 11.22 -11.24 -4.89
N GLN A 219 12.29 -11.03 -4.12
CA GLN A 219 12.22 -10.59 -2.73
C GLN A 219 12.14 -9.08 -2.57
N ASN A 220 12.67 -8.33 -3.55
CA ASN A 220 12.73 -6.89 -3.50
C ASN A 220 12.03 -6.25 -4.70
N VAL A 221 11.49 -5.05 -4.48
CA VAL A 221 10.92 -4.19 -5.52
C VAL A 221 11.62 -2.85 -5.48
N ALA A 222 12.09 -2.38 -6.62
CA ALA A 222 12.57 -1.01 -6.77
C ALA A 222 11.50 -0.14 -7.40
N THR A 223 11.35 1.08 -6.91
CA THR A 223 10.42 2.08 -7.45
C THR A 223 11.16 3.37 -7.73
N GLY A 224 10.81 4.03 -8.83
CA GLY A 224 11.30 5.36 -9.18
C GLY A 224 10.17 6.36 -9.28
N GLY A 225 10.37 7.57 -8.79
CA GLY A 225 9.34 8.61 -8.73
C GLY A 225 9.76 9.95 -9.33
N ASP A 226 8.78 10.84 -9.41
CA ASP A 226 8.98 12.24 -9.84
C ASP A 226 9.84 13.05 -8.86
N ASP A 227 10.03 12.55 -7.64
CA ASP A 227 10.89 13.14 -6.61
C ASP A 227 12.40 12.91 -6.85
N GLY A 228 12.79 12.28 -7.97
CA GLY A 228 14.16 11.94 -8.30
C GLY A 228 14.76 10.84 -7.41
N LYS A 229 13.94 10.19 -6.60
CA LYS A 229 14.39 9.15 -5.68
C LYS A 229 14.07 7.76 -6.21
N ILE A 230 14.95 6.83 -5.87
CA ILE A 230 14.73 5.41 -6.09
C ILE A 230 14.66 4.75 -4.73
N LYS A 231 13.61 3.98 -4.50
CA LYS A 231 13.39 3.27 -3.24
C LYS A 231 13.35 1.78 -3.46
N ILE A 232 13.97 1.02 -2.56
CA ILE A 232 13.95 -0.44 -2.60
C ILE A 232 13.11 -0.92 -1.41
N TRP A 233 12.13 -1.77 -1.72
CA TRP A 233 11.14 -2.30 -0.80
C TRP A 233 11.32 -3.81 -0.69
N ASN A 234 11.20 -4.34 0.52
CA ASN A 234 11.13 -5.77 0.71
C ASN A 234 9.67 -6.23 0.51
N VAL A 235 9.46 -7.26 -0.32
CA VAL A 235 8.13 -7.76 -0.68
C VAL A 235 7.39 -8.38 0.51
N THR A 236 8.10 -9.09 1.38
CA THR A 236 7.48 -9.79 2.52
C THR A 236 7.11 -8.85 3.66
N SER A 237 7.96 -7.88 3.98
CA SER A 237 7.70 -6.93 5.06
C SER A 237 6.95 -5.67 4.61
N GLY A 238 7.00 -5.34 3.31
CA GLY A 238 6.42 -4.11 2.77
C GLY A 238 7.20 -2.84 3.11
N PHE A 239 8.41 -2.95 3.71
CA PHE A 239 9.21 -1.79 4.11
C PHE A 239 10.21 -1.36 3.06
N CYS A 240 10.41 -0.03 2.98
CA CYS A 240 11.52 0.58 2.27
C CYS A 240 12.77 0.51 3.16
N PHE A 241 13.81 -0.17 2.69
CA PHE A 241 15.06 -0.30 3.43
C PHE A 241 16.21 0.52 2.83
N VAL A 242 16.11 0.94 1.56
CA VAL A 242 17.10 1.80 0.90
C VAL A 242 16.42 2.89 0.08
N THR A 243 16.98 4.09 0.13
CA THR A 243 16.59 5.22 -0.73
C THR A 243 17.84 5.81 -1.37
N PHE A 244 17.88 5.82 -2.69
CA PHE A 244 18.90 6.54 -3.45
C PHE A 244 18.36 7.91 -3.87
N SER A 245 19.14 8.96 -3.65
CA SER A 245 18.76 10.35 -3.94
C SER A 245 19.76 11.05 -4.86
N ASP A 246 20.40 10.29 -5.75
CA ASP A 246 21.44 10.81 -6.62
C ASP A 246 20.90 11.59 -7.82
N HIS A 247 19.71 11.23 -8.35
CA HIS A 247 19.09 11.90 -9.48
C HIS A 247 18.57 13.28 -9.10
N THR A 248 18.73 14.24 -10.00
CA THR A 248 18.28 15.63 -9.80
C THR A 248 16.91 15.93 -10.42
N SER A 249 16.39 15.01 -11.24
CA SER A 249 15.07 15.12 -11.88
C SER A 249 14.31 13.81 -11.75
N SER A 250 13.09 13.76 -12.28
CA SER A 250 12.22 12.60 -12.26
C SER A 250 12.89 11.34 -12.79
N VAL A 251 12.74 10.23 -12.08
CA VAL A 251 13.15 8.90 -12.54
C VAL A 251 12.07 8.33 -13.44
N SER A 252 12.39 8.10 -14.70
CA SER A 252 11.47 7.62 -15.72
C SER A 252 11.38 6.11 -15.77
N ALA A 253 12.49 5.40 -15.60
CA ALA A 253 12.55 3.94 -15.66
C ALA A 253 13.55 3.37 -14.66
N VAL A 254 13.24 2.19 -14.12
CA VAL A 254 14.10 1.43 -13.21
C VAL A 254 14.03 -0.04 -13.61
N GLU A 255 15.19 -0.71 -13.69
CA GLU A 255 15.27 -2.12 -14.03
C GLU A 255 16.40 -2.83 -13.27
N PHE A 256 16.11 -4.02 -12.71
CA PHE A 256 17.11 -4.88 -12.12
C PHE A 256 17.84 -5.68 -13.21
N ALA A 257 19.14 -5.86 -13.06
CA ALA A 257 19.86 -6.84 -13.84
C ALA A 257 19.35 -8.26 -13.49
N LYS A 258 19.19 -9.11 -14.51
CA LYS A 258 18.79 -10.52 -14.29
C LYS A 258 19.90 -11.32 -13.61
N GLN A 259 21.14 -10.98 -13.91
CA GLN A 259 22.33 -11.56 -13.29
C GLN A 259 23.04 -10.49 -12.45
N GLY A 260 23.42 -10.86 -11.23
CA GLY A 260 24.07 -9.94 -10.31
C GLY A 260 23.10 -9.07 -9.52
N GLN A 261 23.65 -8.39 -8.53
CA GLN A 261 22.90 -7.50 -7.64
C GLN A 261 23.09 -6.04 -8.07
N VAL A 262 22.61 -5.72 -9.26
CA VAL A 262 22.72 -4.38 -9.86
C VAL A 262 21.35 -3.86 -10.23
N LEU A 263 21.10 -2.59 -9.89
CA LEU A 263 19.91 -1.84 -10.27
C LEU A 263 20.31 -0.72 -11.22
N PHE A 264 19.57 -0.58 -12.32
CA PHE A 264 19.72 0.51 -13.27
C PHE A 264 18.56 1.46 -13.19
N SER A 265 18.82 2.73 -13.38
CA SER A 265 17.80 3.77 -13.46
C SER A 265 18.08 4.75 -14.59
N ALA A 266 17.04 5.20 -15.25
CA ALA A 266 17.08 6.31 -16.19
C ALA A 266 16.29 7.49 -15.65
N SER A 267 16.73 8.70 -15.92
CA SER A 267 16.09 9.92 -15.46
C SER A 267 16.04 10.99 -16.54
N LEU A 268 15.10 11.92 -16.36
CA LEU A 268 15.01 13.13 -17.17
C LEU A 268 16.17 14.10 -16.93
N ASP A 269 17.07 13.83 -15.96
CA ASP A 269 18.30 14.58 -15.76
C ASP A 269 19.40 14.28 -16.82
N GLY A 270 19.10 13.39 -17.77
CA GLY A 270 20.02 13.00 -18.85
C GLY A 270 21.09 12.00 -18.43
N THR A 271 20.88 11.33 -17.30
CA THR A 271 21.81 10.29 -16.82
C THR A 271 21.11 8.94 -16.65
N VAL A 272 21.85 7.89 -16.96
CA VAL A 272 21.51 6.52 -16.56
C VAL A 272 22.51 6.10 -15.49
N ARG A 273 22.04 5.55 -14.38
CA ARG A 273 22.88 5.21 -13.22
C ARG A 273 22.76 3.74 -12.88
N ALA A 274 23.88 3.16 -12.45
CA ALA A 274 23.98 1.79 -12.01
C ALA A 274 24.35 1.74 -10.52
N TYR A 275 23.52 1.04 -9.74
CA TYR A 275 23.67 0.88 -8.30
C TYR A 275 24.05 -0.54 -7.94
N ASP A 276 25.06 -0.67 -7.10
CA ASP A 276 25.47 -1.93 -6.47
C ASP A 276 24.57 -2.17 -5.24
N LEU A 277 23.84 -3.26 -5.24
CA LEU A 277 22.92 -3.64 -4.15
C LEU A 277 23.62 -4.38 -2.99
N VAL A 278 24.90 -4.72 -3.12
CA VAL A 278 25.70 -5.23 -2.00
C VAL A 278 26.21 -4.08 -1.14
N ARG A 279 26.64 -3.00 -1.80
CA ARG A 279 27.22 -1.83 -1.13
C ARG A 279 26.26 -0.64 -1.05
N TYR A 280 25.09 -0.73 -1.66
CA TYR A 280 24.03 0.28 -1.74
C TYR A 280 24.55 1.67 -2.17
N ARG A 281 25.32 1.69 -3.27
CA ARG A 281 25.87 2.93 -3.81
C ARG A 281 25.87 2.94 -5.32
N ASN A 282 25.82 4.14 -5.88
CA ASN A 282 26.08 4.34 -7.30
C ASN A 282 27.54 4.01 -7.60
N PHE A 283 27.78 3.08 -8.51
CA PHE A 283 29.14 2.74 -8.93
C PHE A 283 29.45 3.23 -10.36
N ARG A 284 28.42 3.56 -11.16
CA ARG A 284 28.59 4.06 -12.51
C ARG A 284 27.46 4.97 -12.96
N THR A 285 27.83 6.05 -13.65
CA THR A 285 26.89 6.97 -14.29
C THR A 285 27.20 7.01 -15.79
N PHE A 286 26.20 6.78 -16.61
CA PHE A 286 26.27 6.82 -18.06
C PHE A 286 25.65 8.14 -18.53
N THR A 287 26.33 8.81 -19.46
CA THR A 287 25.87 10.07 -20.04
C THR A 287 25.94 9.99 -21.55
N SER A 288 25.08 10.72 -22.21
CA SER A 288 25.10 10.91 -23.66
C SER A 288 26.05 12.04 -24.04
N PRO A 289 26.54 12.08 -25.29
CA PRO A 289 27.38 13.17 -25.79
C PRO A 289 26.69 14.53 -25.77
N THR A 290 25.40 14.54 -26.01
CA THR A 290 24.49 15.71 -25.92
C THR A 290 23.55 15.53 -24.72
N PRO A 291 23.18 16.59 -23.98
CA PRO A 291 22.22 16.46 -22.92
C PRO A 291 20.86 16.06 -23.51
N VAL A 292 20.32 14.91 -23.13
CA VAL A 292 19.02 14.39 -23.59
C VAL A 292 18.25 13.83 -22.42
N GLN A 293 16.91 13.83 -22.50
CA GLN A 293 16.03 13.28 -21.48
C GLN A 293 15.73 11.80 -21.78
N PHE A 294 15.97 10.91 -20.81
CA PHE A 294 15.70 9.49 -20.97
C PHE A 294 14.33 9.12 -20.41
N SER A 295 13.49 8.50 -21.25
CA SER A 295 12.13 8.05 -20.92
C SER A 295 12.03 6.56 -20.63
N ALA A 296 12.83 5.76 -21.32
CA ALA A 296 12.77 4.31 -21.27
C ALA A 296 14.15 3.72 -21.00
N LEU A 297 14.18 2.56 -20.36
CA LEU A 297 15.38 1.82 -20.00
C LEU A 297 15.14 0.36 -20.29
N ALA A 298 16.18 -0.33 -20.78
CA ALA A 298 16.19 -1.79 -20.88
C ALA A 298 17.60 -2.31 -20.58
N VAL A 299 17.69 -3.45 -19.94
CA VAL A 299 18.92 -4.12 -19.57
C VAL A 299 19.00 -5.47 -20.26
N ASP A 300 20.13 -5.75 -20.88
CA ASP A 300 20.37 -7.04 -21.53
C ASP A 300 20.30 -8.19 -20.48
N PRO A 301 19.78 -9.38 -20.83
CA PRO A 301 19.74 -10.54 -19.94
C PRO A 301 21.08 -10.94 -19.31
N SER A 302 22.20 -10.67 -20.00
CA SER A 302 23.55 -10.87 -19.45
C SER A 302 23.96 -9.82 -18.41
N GLY A 303 23.31 -8.64 -18.40
CA GLY A 303 23.69 -7.50 -17.59
C GLY A 303 24.92 -6.73 -18.08
N GLU A 304 25.41 -7.02 -19.30
CA GLU A 304 26.59 -6.37 -19.86
C GLU A 304 26.30 -5.10 -20.64
N VAL A 305 25.09 -4.99 -21.20
CA VAL A 305 24.65 -3.85 -22.01
C VAL A 305 23.39 -3.23 -21.39
N VAL A 306 23.39 -1.90 -21.34
CA VAL A 306 22.22 -1.11 -20.95
C VAL A 306 21.83 -0.20 -22.11
N ALA A 307 20.55 -0.10 -22.41
CA ALA A 307 19.99 0.76 -23.44
C ALA A 307 18.99 1.74 -22.82
N ALA A 308 19.02 3.00 -23.26
CA ALA A 308 18.05 4.01 -22.85
C ALA A 308 17.53 4.79 -24.06
N GLY A 309 16.20 5.00 -24.08
CA GLY A 309 15.50 5.74 -25.11
C GLY A 309 15.33 7.21 -24.73
N SER A 310 15.52 8.09 -25.70
CA SER A 310 15.41 9.52 -25.54
C SER A 310 14.03 10.05 -26.00
N THR A 311 13.56 11.08 -25.30
CA THR A 311 12.35 11.85 -25.70
C THR A 311 12.69 12.98 -26.67
N ASP A 312 13.89 13.54 -26.60
CA ASP A 312 14.25 14.76 -27.32
C ASP A 312 14.93 14.47 -28.66
N SER A 313 15.93 13.55 -28.67
CA SER A 313 16.68 13.17 -29.86
C SER A 313 16.02 12.03 -30.65
N PHE A 314 15.03 11.34 -30.07
CA PHE A 314 14.36 10.16 -30.65
C PHE A 314 15.30 8.96 -30.95
N GLU A 315 16.43 8.95 -30.27
CA GLU A 315 17.50 7.95 -30.43
C GLU A 315 17.54 7.01 -29.26
N VAL A 316 18.08 5.82 -29.48
CA VAL A 316 18.35 4.86 -28.41
C VAL A 316 19.86 4.75 -28.22
N TYR A 317 20.31 5.05 -27.01
CA TYR A 317 21.72 4.99 -26.61
C TYR A 317 22.02 3.67 -25.93
N MET A 318 23.16 3.06 -26.27
CA MET A 318 23.59 1.79 -25.68
C MET A 318 24.99 1.94 -25.06
N TRP A 319 25.15 1.47 -23.83
CA TRP A 319 26.43 1.48 -23.12
C TRP A 319 26.84 0.09 -22.66
N SER A 320 28.17 -0.11 -22.58
CA SER A 320 28.74 -1.26 -21.88
C SER A 320 28.76 -0.97 -20.37
N VAL A 321 28.20 -1.84 -19.59
CA VAL A 321 28.16 -1.74 -18.11
C VAL A 321 29.56 -1.87 -17.53
N GLN A 322 30.39 -2.76 -18.09
CA GLN A 322 31.74 -2.99 -17.59
C GLN A 322 32.69 -1.80 -17.83
N THR A 323 32.64 -1.21 -19.03
CA THR A 323 33.57 -0.13 -19.40
C THR A 323 33.01 1.26 -19.15
N GLY A 324 31.69 1.40 -19.12
CA GLY A 324 30.95 2.68 -19.03
C GLY A 324 30.98 3.47 -20.34
N LYS A 325 31.48 2.89 -21.42
CA LYS A 325 31.60 3.57 -22.73
C LYS A 325 30.29 3.40 -23.52
N LEU A 326 29.93 4.43 -24.26
CA LEU A 326 28.88 4.38 -25.26
C LEU A 326 29.32 3.39 -26.37
N LEU A 327 28.49 2.38 -26.64
CA LEU A 327 28.74 1.37 -27.66
C LEU A 327 28.20 1.82 -29.01
N ASP A 328 26.93 2.24 -29.03
CA ASP A 328 26.26 2.63 -30.26
C ASP A 328 25.10 3.59 -29.98
N VAL A 329 24.65 4.30 -31.00
CA VAL A 329 23.47 5.15 -31.01
C VAL A 329 22.58 4.68 -32.16
N LEU A 330 21.39 4.18 -31.81
CA LEU A 330 20.43 3.69 -32.79
C LEU A 330 19.52 4.82 -33.22
N THR A 331 19.65 5.23 -34.46
CA THR A 331 18.86 6.31 -35.07
C THR A 331 17.82 5.75 -36.02
N GLY A 332 16.68 6.41 -36.14
CA GLY A 332 15.66 6.02 -37.10
C GLY A 332 14.22 6.33 -36.69
N HIS A 333 13.92 6.47 -35.38
CA HIS A 333 12.61 6.95 -34.96
C HIS A 333 12.44 8.44 -35.27
N GLU A 334 11.19 8.81 -35.62
CA GLU A 334 10.78 10.19 -35.91
C GLU A 334 9.99 10.82 -34.75
N GLY A 335 9.81 10.09 -33.65
CA GLY A 335 9.11 10.53 -32.46
C GLY A 335 9.74 10.02 -31.16
N PRO A 336 9.28 10.49 -29.99
CA PRO A 336 9.80 10.10 -28.70
C PRO A 336 9.77 8.58 -28.49
N VAL A 337 10.83 8.01 -27.97
CA VAL A 337 10.91 6.59 -27.63
C VAL A 337 10.22 6.39 -26.28
N SER A 338 9.09 5.70 -26.27
CA SER A 338 8.24 5.48 -25.07
C SER A 338 8.62 4.25 -24.28
N SER A 339 9.08 3.20 -24.94
CA SER A 339 9.35 1.91 -24.33
C SER A 339 10.51 1.18 -25.01
N LEU A 340 11.30 0.47 -24.21
CA LEU A 340 12.37 -0.39 -24.65
C LEU A 340 12.25 -1.75 -23.97
N ALA A 341 12.63 -2.82 -24.69
CA ALA A 341 12.70 -4.16 -24.12
C ALA A 341 13.78 -4.98 -24.83
N PHE A 342 14.61 -5.70 -24.08
CA PHE A 342 15.50 -6.72 -24.60
C PHE A 342 14.77 -8.07 -24.70
N SER A 343 15.06 -8.83 -25.75
CA SER A 343 14.57 -10.20 -25.87
C SER A 343 15.17 -11.06 -24.76
N PRO A 344 14.34 -11.81 -24.00
CA PRO A 344 14.83 -12.69 -22.95
C PRO A 344 15.43 -14.01 -23.48
N ALA A 345 15.33 -14.30 -24.80
CA ALA A 345 15.80 -15.55 -25.40
C ALA A 345 17.33 -15.69 -25.30
N PRO A 346 17.84 -16.83 -24.84
CA PRO A 346 19.28 -17.09 -24.83
C PRO A 346 19.83 -17.16 -26.25
N GLY A 347 20.76 -16.27 -26.60
CA GLY A 347 21.44 -16.22 -27.89
C GLY A 347 20.84 -15.29 -28.95
N GLY A 348 19.70 -14.69 -28.70
CA GLY A 348 19.08 -13.68 -29.58
C GLY A 348 19.10 -12.31 -28.93
N SER A 349 20.11 -11.49 -29.22
CA SER A 349 20.22 -10.13 -28.65
C SER A 349 19.43 -9.14 -29.51
N TYR A 350 18.10 -9.27 -29.48
CA TYR A 350 17.23 -8.29 -30.08
C TYR A 350 16.80 -7.25 -29.03
N LEU A 351 16.90 -5.98 -29.40
CA LEU A 351 16.31 -4.87 -28.67
C LEU A 351 15.08 -4.39 -29.45
N ALA A 352 13.95 -4.32 -28.81
CA ALA A 352 12.75 -3.68 -29.36
C ALA A 352 12.62 -2.25 -28.82
N SER A 353 12.31 -1.30 -29.70
CA SER A 353 11.99 0.08 -29.35
C SER A 353 10.64 0.47 -29.90
N GLY A 354 9.79 1.06 -29.05
CA GLY A 354 8.48 1.60 -29.44
C GLY A 354 8.46 3.12 -29.29
N SER A 355 7.86 3.78 -30.25
CA SER A 355 7.82 5.23 -30.32
C SER A 355 6.42 5.76 -30.62
N TRP A 356 6.22 7.04 -30.36
CA TRP A 356 5.03 7.78 -30.71
C TRP A 356 4.91 8.03 -32.23
N ASP A 357 5.96 7.66 -33.02
CA ASP A 357 5.90 7.63 -34.48
C ASP A 357 5.03 6.49 -35.04
N LYS A 358 4.32 5.73 -34.17
CA LYS A 358 3.48 4.58 -34.49
C LYS A 358 4.27 3.38 -35.04
N THR A 359 5.57 3.33 -34.77
CA THR A 359 6.39 2.19 -35.19
C THR A 359 7.03 1.50 -34.00
N VAL A 360 7.16 0.18 -34.14
CA VAL A 360 8.04 -0.64 -33.30
C VAL A 360 9.20 -1.11 -34.16
N ARG A 361 10.43 -0.89 -33.68
CA ARG A 361 11.64 -1.31 -34.38
C ARG A 361 12.38 -2.38 -33.59
N LEU A 362 12.89 -3.37 -34.32
CA LEU A 362 13.74 -4.40 -33.78
C LEU A 362 15.19 -4.13 -34.20
N TRP A 363 16.12 -4.20 -33.26
CA TRP A 363 17.54 -3.95 -33.47
C TRP A 363 18.34 -5.17 -33.06
N THR A 364 19.29 -5.56 -33.90
CA THR A 364 20.26 -6.59 -33.55
C THR A 364 21.46 -5.93 -32.86
N VAL A 365 21.69 -6.20 -31.57
CA VAL A 365 22.69 -5.51 -30.76
C VAL A 365 24.11 -5.92 -31.12
N PHE A 366 24.36 -7.20 -31.43
CA PHE A 366 25.66 -7.74 -31.74
C PHE A 366 25.85 -8.14 -33.22
N GLY A 367 24.89 -7.83 -34.09
CA GLY A 367 24.90 -8.17 -35.52
C GLY A 367 25.43 -7.03 -36.41
N ARG A 368 25.85 -7.40 -37.63
CA ARG A 368 26.30 -6.40 -38.65
C ARG A 368 25.13 -5.66 -39.30
N SER A 369 23.88 -6.18 -39.28
CA SER A 369 22.70 -5.52 -39.81
C SER A 369 21.95 -4.85 -38.66
N ARG A 370 21.83 -3.51 -38.74
CA ARG A 370 21.34 -2.68 -37.62
C ARG A 370 19.82 -2.55 -37.47
N ALA A 371 19.06 -2.85 -38.48
CA ALA A 371 17.61 -2.66 -38.42
C ALA A 371 16.85 -3.78 -39.14
N VAL A 372 15.87 -4.34 -38.44
CA VAL A 372 14.81 -5.13 -39.05
C VAL A 372 13.71 -4.16 -39.51
N GLU A 373 12.88 -4.56 -40.49
CA GLU A 373 11.75 -3.74 -40.95
C GLU A 373 10.90 -3.25 -39.77
N PRO A 374 10.49 -1.96 -39.77
CA PRO A 374 9.66 -1.43 -38.69
C PRO A 374 8.24 -2.01 -38.76
N PHE A 375 7.71 -2.41 -37.62
CA PHE A 375 6.31 -2.80 -37.50
C PHE A 375 5.46 -1.54 -37.36
N SER A 376 4.59 -1.27 -38.31
CA SER A 376 3.70 -0.11 -38.30
C SER A 376 2.40 -0.42 -37.57
N LEU A 377 1.95 0.55 -36.77
CA LEU A 377 0.73 0.53 -35.98
C LEU A 377 -0.21 1.66 -36.41
N ASN A 378 -1.46 1.56 -35.97
CA ASN A 378 -2.45 2.60 -36.26
C ASN A 378 -2.33 3.81 -35.34
N SER A 379 -1.77 3.64 -34.15
CA SER A 379 -1.67 4.67 -33.10
C SER A 379 -0.33 4.60 -32.37
N ASP A 380 -0.05 5.63 -31.56
CA ASP A 380 1.20 5.81 -30.83
C ASP A 380 1.44 4.63 -29.87
N VAL A 381 2.69 4.16 -29.81
CA VAL A 381 3.09 3.08 -28.92
C VAL A 381 3.37 3.63 -27.52
N LEU A 382 2.79 3.02 -26.50
CA LEU A 382 2.99 3.42 -25.10
C LEU A 382 3.88 2.46 -24.31
N ALA A 383 3.66 1.16 -24.46
CA ALA A 383 4.44 0.16 -23.74
C ALA A 383 4.65 -1.11 -24.59
N MET A 384 5.73 -1.83 -24.29
CA MET A 384 6.05 -3.10 -24.93
C MET A 384 6.52 -4.12 -23.90
N ALA A 385 6.31 -5.39 -24.21
CA ALA A 385 6.83 -6.51 -23.42
C ALA A 385 7.12 -7.70 -24.33
N PHE A 386 8.26 -8.35 -24.14
CA PHE A 386 8.55 -9.64 -24.73
C PHE A 386 7.94 -10.76 -23.91
N ARG A 387 7.45 -11.78 -24.58
CA ARG A 387 7.12 -13.05 -23.95
C ARG A 387 8.41 -13.71 -23.42
N PRO A 388 8.37 -14.45 -22.29
CA PRO A 388 9.59 -15.04 -21.71
C PRO A 388 10.38 -15.97 -22.61
N ASP A 389 9.76 -16.57 -23.64
CA ASP A 389 10.41 -17.38 -24.67
C ASP A 389 11.11 -16.54 -25.78
N GLY A 390 10.85 -15.23 -25.80
CA GLY A 390 11.40 -14.30 -26.80
C GLY A 390 10.80 -14.37 -28.19
N ARG A 391 9.80 -15.24 -28.44
CA ARG A 391 9.19 -15.43 -29.76
C ARG A 391 8.12 -14.39 -30.09
N GLU A 392 7.47 -13.87 -29.08
CA GLU A 392 6.34 -12.96 -29.24
C GLU A 392 6.63 -11.61 -28.57
N LEU A 393 6.23 -10.54 -29.24
CA LEU A 393 6.32 -9.17 -28.73
C LEU A 393 4.90 -8.59 -28.67
N ALA A 394 4.49 -8.10 -27.50
CA ALA A 394 3.26 -7.35 -27.32
C ALA A 394 3.56 -5.86 -27.26
N ALA A 395 2.74 -5.04 -27.92
CA ALA A 395 2.80 -3.58 -27.79
C ALA A 395 1.41 -2.99 -27.57
N SER A 396 1.30 -2.05 -26.65
CA SER A 396 0.08 -1.29 -26.40
C SER A 396 0.09 0.03 -27.13
N THR A 397 -1.07 0.43 -27.59
CA THR A 397 -1.28 1.69 -28.33
C THR A 397 -2.15 2.66 -27.54
N LEU A 398 -2.07 3.94 -27.89
CA LEU A 398 -2.89 5.02 -27.30
C LEU A 398 -4.40 4.78 -27.50
N ASP A 399 -4.79 4.04 -28.54
CA ASP A 399 -6.18 3.64 -28.78
C ASP A 399 -6.69 2.57 -27.83
N GLY A 400 -5.83 2.02 -26.96
CA GLY A 400 -6.17 0.98 -26.01
C GLY A 400 -6.19 -0.43 -26.62
N GLN A 401 -5.55 -0.61 -27.77
CA GLN A 401 -5.32 -1.93 -28.37
C GLN A 401 -4.00 -2.51 -27.89
N ILE A 402 -3.94 -3.82 -27.78
CA ILE A 402 -2.69 -4.57 -27.55
C ILE A 402 -2.49 -5.45 -28.79
N VAL A 403 -1.38 -5.27 -29.48
CA VAL A 403 -1.03 -5.97 -30.70
C VAL A 403 0.13 -6.90 -30.45
N PHE A 404 0.04 -8.13 -30.94
CA PHE A 404 1.03 -9.17 -30.77
C PHE A 404 1.69 -9.50 -32.10
N TRP A 405 3.02 -9.58 -32.12
CA TRP A 405 3.83 -9.98 -33.27
C TRP A 405 4.70 -11.18 -32.95
N ASP A 406 4.83 -12.04 -33.94
CA ASP A 406 5.90 -13.02 -33.96
C ASP A 406 7.20 -12.34 -34.40
N VAL A 407 8.22 -12.43 -33.55
CA VAL A 407 9.51 -11.73 -33.74
C VAL A 407 10.32 -12.34 -34.89
N GLU A 408 10.23 -13.67 -35.10
CA GLU A 408 10.99 -14.36 -36.15
C GLU A 408 10.34 -14.17 -37.54
N LEU A 409 9.01 -14.25 -37.60
CA LEU A 409 8.27 -14.14 -38.84
C LEU A 409 7.94 -12.69 -39.22
N GLY A 410 8.06 -11.74 -38.30
CA GLY A 410 7.67 -10.36 -38.51
C GLY A 410 6.17 -10.14 -38.78
N LYS A 411 5.33 -11.09 -38.38
CA LYS A 411 3.88 -11.07 -38.66
C LYS A 411 3.10 -10.80 -37.37
N GLN A 412 2.01 -10.05 -37.56
CA GLN A 412 1.02 -9.87 -36.53
C GLN A 412 0.27 -11.17 -36.27
N VAL A 413 0.21 -11.61 -35.03
CA VAL A 413 -0.43 -12.86 -34.58
C VAL A 413 -1.83 -12.59 -34.06
N ASN A 414 -2.00 -11.62 -33.16
CA ASN A 414 -3.27 -11.35 -32.49
C ASN A 414 -3.43 -9.86 -32.18
N ILE A 415 -4.69 -9.44 -31.94
CA ILE A 415 -5.03 -8.09 -31.43
C ILE A 415 -6.07 -8.21 -30.32
N ILE A 416 -5.86 -7.51 -29.23
CA ILE A 416 -6.82 -7.36 -28.14
C ILE A 416 -7.36 -5.94 -28.11
N GLU A 417 -8.67 -5.78 -28.17
CA GLU A 417 -9.40 -4.51 -28.03
C GLU A 417 -9.67 -4.19 -26.57
N GLY A 418 -8.66 -3.74 -25.83
CA GLY A 418 -8.75 -3.52 -24.38
C GLY A 418 -9.43 -2.22 -23.93
N ARG A 419 -9.76 -1.33 -24.87
CA ARG A 419 -10.32 0.01 -24.55
C ARG A 419 -11.60 -0.05 -23.72
N ARG A 420 -12.49 -1.00 -24.02
CA ARG A 420 -13.75 -1.19 -23.29
C ARG A 420 -13.53 -1.79 -21.91
N ASP A 421 -12.58 -2.69 -21.82
CA ASP A 421 -12.28 -3.40 -20.59
C ASP A 421 -11.66 -2.46 -19.54
N ILE A 422 -10.70 -1.65 -19.96
CA ILE A 422 -10.06 -0.66 -19.07
C ILE A 422 -11.02 0.46 -18.66
N ALA A 423 -12.02 0.80 -19.49
CA ALA A 423 -13.03 1.81 -19.18
C ALA A 423 -14.11 1.36 -18.19
N GLY A 424 -14.13 0.11 -17.76
CA GLY A 424 -15.11 -0.38 -16.79
C GLY A 424 -16.43 -0.90 -17.36
N GLY A 425 -16.59 -0.84 -18.69
CA GLY A 425 -17.83 -1.24 -19.37
C GLY A 425 -18.91 -0.15 -19.28
N ARG A 426 -19.78 -0.11 -20.27
CA ARG A 426 -20.92 0.80 -20.36
C ARG A 426 -22.14 0.06 -20.90
N LYS A 427 -23.26 0.18 -20.19
CA LYS A 427 -24.58 -0.23 -20.70
C LYS A 427 -25.14 0.88 -21.60
N VAL A 428 -26.07 0.52 -22.46
CA VAL A 428 -26.68 1.46 -23.44
C VAL A 428 -27.31 2.69 -22.74
N ASP A 429 -27.86 2.49 -21.55
CA ASP A 429 -28.57 3.51 -20.78
C ASP A 429 -27.67 4.22 -19.74
N ASP A 430 -26.39 3.86 -19.64
CA ASP A 430 -25.49 4.47 -18.66
C ASP A 430 -25.04 5.86 -19.13
N ARG A 431 -25.04 6.82 -18.20
CA ARG A 431 -24.44 8.14 -18.42
C ARG A 431 -22.92 8.01 -18.58
N ILE A 432 -22.34 8.90 -19.36
CA ILE A 432 -20.88 9.00 -19.54
C ILE A 432 -20.28 9.56 -18.25
N THR A 433 -19.46 8.75 -17.60
CA THR A 433 -18.74 9.07 -16.37
C THR A 433 -17.26 8.93 -16.60
N ALA A 434 -16.41 9.44 -15.69
CA ALA A 434 -14.98 9.19 -15.77
C ALA A 434 -14.65 7.68 -15.67
N ALA A 435 -15.43 6.93 -14.89
CA ALA A 435 -15.23 5.50 -14.68
C ALA A 435 -15.59 4.66 -15.91
N ASN A 436 -16.63 5.03 -16.67
CA ASN A 436 -17.11 4.27 -17.84
C ASN A 436 -16.82 4.96 -19.19
N ASN A 437 -16.15 6.11 -19.17
CA ASN A 437 -15.73 6.81 -20.38
C ASN A 437 -14.54 6.07 -21.01
N SER A 438 -14.65 5.76 -22.28
CA SER A 438 -13.59 5.12 -23.06
C SER A 438 -12.58 6.10 -23.68
N SER A 439 -12.84 7.41 -23.65
CA SER A 439 -11.93 8.39 -24.20
C SER A 439 -10.66 8.53 -23.32
N GLY A 440 -9.49 8.54 -23.95
CA GLY A 440 -8.21 8.65 -23.25
C GLY A 440 -7.81 7.44 -22.41
N LYS A 441 -8.53 6.32 -22.51
CA LYS A 441 -8.19 5.06 -21.82
C LYS A 441 -7.20 4.27 -22.67
N ALA A 442 -6.00 4.10 -22.13
CA ALA A 442 -4.90 3.37 -22.76
C ALA A 442 -4.08 2.62 -21.71
N PHE A 443 -3.35 1.60 -22.15
CA PHE A 443 -2.43 0.85 -21.31
C PHE A 443 -1.04 1.48 -21.36
N ASN A 444 -0.54 1.94 -20.22
CA ASN A 444 0.77 2.57 -20.11
C ASN A 444 1.89 1.57 -19.76
N SER A 445 1.53 0.41 -19.24
CA SER A 445 2.49 -0.63 -18.86
C SER A 445 1.88 -2.00 -19.01
N MET A 446 2.72 -2.94 -19.44
CA MET A 446 2.36 -4.34 -19.61
C MET A 446 3.50 -5.24 -19.13
N ALA A 447 3.15 -6.45 -18.69
CA ALA A 447 4.10 -7.50 -18.37
C ALA A 447 3.49 -8.88 -18.61
N TYR A 448 4.28 -9.79 -19.16
CA TYR A 448 3.90 -11.20 -19.23
C TYR A 448 4.08 -11.90 -17.90
N THR A 449 3.29 -12.94 -17.65
CA THR A 449 3.57 -13.92 -16.60
C THR A 449 4.84 -14.70 -16.92
N ALA A 450 5.45 -15.32 -15.89
CA ALA A 450 6.68 -16.09 -16.06
C ALA A 450 6.55 -17.28 -17.03
N ASP A 451 5.35 -17.84 -17.15
CA ASP A 451 5.01 -18.92 -18.09
C ASP A 451 4.59 -18.42 -19.49
N GLY A 452 4.42 -17.12 -19.67
CA GLY A 452 4.04 -16.50 -20.92
C GLY A 452 2.59 -16.78 -21.39
N THR A 453 1.74 -17.33 -20.54
CA THR A 453 0.34 -17.63 -20.86
C THR A 453 -0.58 -16.43 -20.73
N CYS A 454 -0.28 -15.54 -19.76
CA CYS A 454 -1.09 -14.38 -19.50
C CYS A 454 -0.27 -13.08 -19.60
N LEU A 455 -0.98 -11.98 -19.86
CA LEU A 455 -0.45 -10.63 -19.92
C LEU A 455 -1.22 -9.75 -18.94
N ILE A 456 -0.52 -9.07 -18.03
CA ILE A 456 -1.12 -8.03 -17.18
C ILE A 456 -0.93 -6.68 -17.84
N ALA A 457 -1.97 -5.87 -17.85
CA ALA A 457 -1.94 -4.53 -18.42
C ALA A 457 -2.60 -3.51 -17.48
N GLY A 458 -1.94 -2.39 -17.28
CA GLY A 458 -2.40 -1.27 -16.47
C GLY A 458 -2.20 0.06 -17.17
N GLY A 459 -3.01 1.06 -16.85
CA GLY A 459 -2.92 2.36 -17.55
C GLY A 459 -3.78 3.45 -16.91
N ASN A 460 -4.36 4.30 -17.75
CA ASN A 460 -5.11 5.48 -17.35
C ASN A 460 -6.50 5.13 -16.79
N SER A 461 -6.56 4.25 -15.80
CA SER A 461 -7.79 3.82 -15.17
C SER A 461 -7.50 3.21 -13.79
N LYS A 462 -8.54 3.10 -12.97
CA LYS A 462 -8.49 2.38 -11.70
C LYS A 462 -8.53 0.85 -11.85
N TYR A 463 -8.48 0.35 -13.07
CA TYR A 463 -8.51 -1.07 -13.35
C TYR A 463 -7.19 -1.58 -13.91
N VAL A 464 -6.75 -2.73 -13.42
CA VAL A 464 -5.67 -3.54 -13.97
C VAL A 464 -6.27 -4.85 -14.45
N ILE A 465 -5.88 -5.28 -15.65
CA ILE A 465 -6.53 -6.39 -16.33
C ILE A 465 -5.50 -7.46 -16.67
N ILE A 466 -5.87 -8.71 -16.48
CA ILE A 466 -5.10 -9.87 -16.92
C ILE A 466 -5.82 -10.50 -18.13
N TYR A 467 -5.10 -10.64 -19.23
CA TYR A 467 -5.54 -11.26 -20.46
C TYR A 467 -4.87 -12.61 -20.67
N ASP A 468 -5.60 -13.56 -21.22
CA ASP A 468 -5.02 -14.75 -21.85
C ASP A 468 -4.46 -14.36 -23.22
N THR A 469 -3.19 -14.64 -23.47
CA THR A 469 -2.51 -14.23 -24.71
C THR A 469 -2.93 -15.05 -25.92
N ARG A 470 -3.35 -16.31 -25.74
CA ARG A 470 -3.75 -17.21 -26.83
C ARG A 470 -5.15 -16.89 -27.35
N GLU A 471 -6.10 -16.77 -26.42
CA GLU A 471 -7.51 -16.54 -26.77
C GLU A 471 -7.86 -15.06 -26.87
N GLY A 472 -7.01 -14.17 -26.35
CA GLY A 472 -7.26 -12.74 -26.31
C GLY A 472 -8.40 -12.33 -25.38
N VAL A 473 -8.74 -13.15 -24.39
CA VAL A 473 -9.88 -12.97 -23.49
C VAL A 473 -9.41 -12.43 -22.15
N THR A 474 -10.25 -11.59 -21.52
CA THR A 474 -10.02 -11.09 -20.16
C THR A 474 -10.21 -12.21 -19.15
N VAL A 475 -9.13 -12.59 -18.44
CA VAL A 475 -9.16 -13.59 -17.36
C VAL A 475 -9.68 -12.98 -16.08
N LYS A 476 -9.12 -11.83 -15.69
CA LYS A 476 -9.49 -11.14 -14.45
C LYS A 476 -9.26 -9.64 -14.53
N LYS A 477 -10.16 -8.89 -13.89
CA LYS A 477 -10.09 -7.45 -13.78
C LYS A 477 -10.01 -7.08 -12.30
N PHE A 478 -8.96 -6.35 -11.93
CA PHE A 478 -8.74 -5.86 -10.58
C PHE A 478 -9.05 -4.37 -10.51
N GLN A 479 -9.76 -3.96 -9.48
CA GLN A 479 -9.93 -2.56 -9.13
C GLN A 479 -8.83 -2.18 -8.13
N VAL A 480 -7.94 -1.28 -8.53
CA VAL A 480 -6.75 -0.88 -7.76
C VAL A 480 -7.12 0.08 -6.64
N SER A 481 -8.13 0.92 -6.85
CA SER A 481 -8.59 1.91 -5.89
C SER A 481 -10.09 1.84 -5.69
N GLN A 482 -10.53 1.95 -4.44
CA GLN A 482 -11.93 2.13 -4.04
C GLN A 482 -12.20 3.56 -3.52
N ASN A 483 -11.20 4.43 -3.60
CA ASN A 483 -11.28 5.79 -3.12
C ASN A 483 -12.14 6.65 -4.07
N LEU A 484 -13.30 7.09 -3.58
CA LEU A 484 -14.22 7.95 -4.35
C LEU A 484 -13.63 9.32 -4.69
N SER A 485 -12.61 9.78 -3.95
CA SER A 485 -11.91 11.04 -4.28
C SER A 485 -11.06 10.93 -5.55
N LEU A 486 -10.73 9.71 -5.98
CA LEU A 486 -9.95 9.40 -7.18
C LEU A 486 -10.81 8.86 -8.35
N ASP A 487 -12.11 9.07 -8.32
CA ASP A 487 -13.03 8.62 -9.37
C ASP A 487 -13.12 9.57 -10.58
N GLY A 488 -12.31 10.62 -10.61
CA GLY A 488 -12.32 11.61 -11.71
C GLY A 488 -13.44 12.63 -11.60
N THR A 489 -13.97 13.13 -12.72
CA THR A 489 -15.04 14.14 -12.74
C THR A 489 -16.35 13.58 -12.20
N GLN A 490 -17.04 14.36 -11.36
CA GLN A 490 -18.35 13.96 -10.83
C GLN A 490 -19.42 13.89 -11.93
N GLU A 491 -20.29 12.89 -11.82
CA GLU A 491 -21.33 12.56 -12.79
C GLU A 491 -22.50 13.54 -12.84
N PHE A 492 -22.72 14.30 -11.78
CA PHE A 492 -23.93 15.11 -11.61
C PHE A 492 -23.65 16.61 -11.67
N LEU A 493 -23.92 17.19 -12.83
CA LEU A 493 -24.38 18.56 -12.93
C LEU A 493 -25.89 18.53 -12.62
N ASP A 494 -26.29 18.74 -11.37
CA ASP A 494 -27.69 18.93 -11.01
C ASP A 494 -28.10 20.35 -11.39
N SER A 495 -29.01 20.46 -12.36
CA SER A 495 -29.51 21.77 -12.82
C SER A 495 -30.19 22.58 -11.70
N ARG A 496 -30.59 21.93 -10.60
CA ARG A 496 -31.13 22.60 -9.41
C ARG A 496 -30.06 23.28 -8.55
N LEU A 497 -28.80 22.92 -8.73
CA LEU A 497 -27.65 23.49 -8.03
C LEU A 497 -26.85 24.45 -8.94
N MET A 498 -27.33 24.67 -10.17
CA MET A 498 -26.76 25.66 -11.09
C MET A 498 -27.37 27.03 -10.83
N THR A 499 -26.53 28.01 -10.50
CA THR A 499 -26.87 29.43 -10.50
C THR A 499 -26.67 30.01 -11.90
N GLU A 500 -27.21 31.22 -12.18
CA GLU A 500 -27.00 31.92 -13.46
C GLU A 500 -25.52 32.13 -13.81
N ALA A 501 -24.62 32.10 -12.82
CA ALA A 501 -23.17 32.22 -12.98
C ALA A 501 -22.43 30.86 -13.13
N GLY A 502 -23.16 29.74 -13.23
CA GLY A 502 -22.61 28.38 -13.26
C GLY A 502 -22.87 27.60 -11.98
N GLY A 503 -22.60 26.32 -12.00
CA GLY A 503 -22.85 25.43 -10.85
C GLY A 503 -22.02 25.80 -9.64
N GLU A 504 -22.66 26.29 -8.60
CA GLU A 504 -22.07 26.28 -7.27
C GLU A 504 -21.92 24.82 -6.85
N ILE A 505 -20.70 24.33 -6.80
CA ILE A 505 -20.43 22.96 -6.33
C ILE A 505 -20.66 22.95 -4.83
N VAL A 506 -21.90 22.69 -4.42
CA VAL A 506 -22.32 22.53 -3.02
C VAL A 506 -21.80 21.22 -2.41
N GLY A 507 -20.85 20.56 -3.06
CA GLY A 507 -20.31 19.28 -2.56
C GLY A 507 -19.17 19.41 -1.56
N ASP A 508 -18.45 20.50 -1.55
CA ASP A 508 -17.15 20.52 -0.85
C ASP A 508 -16.88 21.80 -0.05
N ARG A 509 -17.90 22.29 0.64
CA ARG A 509 -17.68 23.28 1.71
C ARG A 509 -16.81 22.75 2.86
N GLY A 510 -16.43 21.49 2.82
CA GLY A 510 -15.62 20.84 3.82
C GLY A 510 -14.11 21.06 3.66
N ASP A 511 -13.60 21.22 2.45
CA ASP A 511 -12.16 21.34 2.17
C ASP A 511 -11.68 22.76 1.81
N GLU A 512 -12.57 23.75 1.83
CA GLU A 512 -12.20 25.15 1.54
C GLU A 512 -11.34 25.83 2.62
N SER A 513 -10.80 25.10 3.58
CA SER A 513 -9.93 25.70 4.59
C SER A 513 -8.44 25.70 4.19
N ASP A 514 -8.06 25.08 3.11
CA ASP A 514 -6.70 25.20 2.60
C ASP A 514 -6.59 26.51 1.79
N LEU A 515 -6.10 27.54 2.47
CA LEU A 515 -5.72 28.82 1.86
C LEU A 515 -4.73 28.65 0.70
N GLU A 516 -4.02 27.53 0.65
CA GLU A 516 -3.09 27.19 -0.43
C GLU A 516 -3.81 26.79 -1.72
N ASP A 517 -4.98 26.14 -1.67
CA ASP A 517 -5.80 25.86 -2.84
C ASP A 517 -6.46 27.12 -3.42
N ARG A 518 -6.49 28.23 -2.67
CA ARG A 518 -6.93 29.53 -3.16
C ARG A 518 -5.85 30.29 -3.93
N LEU A 519 -4.59 29.92 -3.77
CA LEU A 519 -3.46 30.55 -4.45
C LEU A 519 -3.16 29.94 -5.81
N ASP A 520 -3.82 28.83 -6.17
CA ASP A 520 -3.64 28.21 -7.47
C ASP A 520 -4.24 29.05 -8.59
N THR A 521 -3.32 29.77 -9.21
CA THR A 521 -3.30 30.17 -10.62
C THR A 521 -4.63 30.58 -11.21
N THR A 522 -5.19 31.64 -10.67
CA THR A 522 -6.12 32.42 -11.48
C THR A 522 -5.30 33.11 -12.57
N LEU A 523 -5.58 32.74 -13.81
CA LEU A 523 -5.18 33.60 -14.94
C LEU A 523 -5.51 35.05 -14.60
N PRO A 524 -4.64 36.02 -14.88
CA PRO A 524 -4.91 37.42 -14.59
C PRO A 524 -6.26 37.83 -15.20
N GLY A 525 -7.23 38.19 -14.35
CA GLY A 525 -8.59 38.53 -14.75
C GLY A 525 -9.68 37.47 -14.51
N ALA A 526 -9.35 36.29 -14.01
CA ALA A 526 -10.34 35.27 -13.64
C ALA A 526 -11.02 35.64 -12.31
N SER A 527 -12.35 35.70 -12.28
CA SER A 527 -13.17 35.93 -11.09
C SER A 527 -13.62 34.62 -10.43
N ASN A 528 -13.93 34.66 -9.12
CA ASN A 528 -14.54 33.54 -8.42
C ASN A 528 -15.86 33.14 -9.09
N GLY A 529 -15.90 31.99 -9.75
CA GLY A 529 -17.07 31.54 -10.52
C GLY A 529 -16.79 31.23 -11.99
N ASP A 530 -15.54 31.42 -12.43
CA ASP A 530 -15.14 31.12 -13.79
C ASP A 530 -15.23 29.61 -14.07
N LEU A 531 -15.99 29.25 -15.11
CA LEU A 531 -16.20 27.83 -15.54
C LEU A 531 -14.90 27.14 -15.97
N SER A 532 -13.81 27.90 -16.20
CA SER A 532 -12.48 27.35 -16.44
C SER A 532 -11.87 26.63 -15.22
N LYS A 533 -12.38 26.91 -14.02
CA LYS A 533 -12.01 26.24 -12.77
C LYS A 533 -12.86 24.99 -12.50
N ARG A 534 -13.00 24.11 -13.46
CA ARG A 534 -13.51 22.76 -13.15
C ARG A 534 -12.51 22.12 -12.20
N LYS A 535 -12.89 21.89 -10.95
CA LYS A 535 -12.17 21.03 -10.03
C LYS A 535 -12.22 19.60 -10.61
N TYR A 536 -11.21 19.25 -11.38
CA TYR A 536 -11.03 17.87 -11.81
C TYR A 536 -10.61 17.07 -10.58
N LYS A 537 -11.45 16.14 -10.15
CA LYS A 537 -10.99 15.10 -9.25
C LYS A 537 -9.97 14.25 -10.00
N GLN A 538 -8.84 14.00 -9.37
CA GLN A 538 -7.83 13.13 -9.96
C GLN A 538 -8.43 11.73 -10.17
N GLU A 539 -8.15 11.14 -11.32
CA GLU A 539 -8.49 9.75 -11.58
C GLU A 539 -7.34 8.85 -11.16
N ALA A 540 -7.65 7.71 -10.51
CA ALA A 540 -6.65 6.71 -10.22
C ALA A 540 -6.04 6.19 -11.53
N ARG A 541 -4.71 6.21 -11.61
CA ARG A 541 -3.93 5.77 -12.77
C ARG A 541 -2.86 4.80 -12.33
N THR A 542 -2.57 3.85 -13.18
CA THR A 542 -1.46 2.92 -12.99
C THR A 542 -0.37 3.24 -14.00
N LYS A 543 0.80 3.65 -13.53
CA LYS A 543 1.94 4.02 -14.37
C LYS A 543 2.75 2.81 -14.82
N CYS A 544 2.98 1.88 -13.90
CA CYS A 544 3.77 0.68 -14.16
C CYS A 544 3.17 -0.54 -13.46
N VAL A 545 3.17 -1.68 -14.14
CA VAL A 545 2.73 -2.97 -13.60
C VAL A 545 3.78 -4.02 -13.95
N ARG A 546 4.14 -4.87 -12.98
CA ARG A 546 5.09 -5.98 -13.19
C ARG A 546 4.66 -7.21 -12.41
N PHE A 547 4.94 -8.39 -12.97
CA PHE A 547 4.91 -9.65 -12.22
C PHE A 547 6.24 -9.90 -11.51
N SER A 548 6.16 -10.55 -10.36
CA SER A 548 7.33 -11.17 -9.74
C SER A 548 7.85 -12.29 -10.64
N PRO A 549 9.16 -12.55 -10.67
CA PRO A 549 9.73 -13.69 -11.39
C PRO A 549 9.14 -15.04 -10.99
N THR A 550 8.63 -15.16 -9.77
CA THR A 550 7.93 -16.36 -9.27
C THR A 550 6.48 -16.48 -9.76
N GLY A 551 5.89 -15.43 -10.35
CA GLY A 551 4.50 -15.37 -10.76
C GLY A 551 3.47 -15.32 -9.62
N ARG A 552 3.89 -15.35 -8.35
CA ARG A 552 2.97 -15.36 -7.19
C ARG A 552 2.54 -13.97 -6.73
N VAL A 553 3.31 -12.97 -7.07
CA VAL A 553 3.09 -11.56 -6.67
C VAL A 553 3.10 -10.70 -7.92
N TRP A 554 2.24 -9.72 -7.99
CA TRP A 554 2.37 -8.62 -8.92
C TRP A 554 2.25 -7.29 -8.20
N ALA A 555 2.90 -6.28 -8.74
CA ALA A 555 2.90 -4.95 -8.16
C ALA A 555 2.47 -3.91 -9.19
N ALA A 556 1.83 -2.85 -8.67
CA ALA A 556 1.39 -1.71 -9.45
C ALA A 556 1.87 -0.39 -8.81
N ALA A 557 2.54 0.44 -9.59
CA ALA A 557 2.80 1.83 -9.25
C ALA A 557 1.57 2.66 -9.63
N SER A 558 0.75 3.03 -8.66
CA SER A 558 -0.47 3.79 -8.86
C SER A 558 -0.41 5.18 -8.21
N THR A 559 -1.41 6.02 -8.49
CA THR A 559 -1.56 7.32 -7.83
C THR A 559 -1.75 7.20 -6.31
N GLU A 560 -2.22 6.06 -5.80
CA GLU A 560 -2.34 5.78 -4.36
C GLU A 560 -1.04 5.32 -3.72
N GLY A 561 -0.06 4.90 -4.52
CA GLY A 561 1.21 4.37 -4.04
C GLY A 561 1.59 3.05 -4.69
N LEU A 562 2.54 2.36 -4.07
CA LEU A 562 2.94 1.00 -4.45
C LEU A 562 1.95 0.00 -3.89
N LEU A 563 1.23 -0.69 -4.76
CA LEU A 563 0.27 -1.72 -4.42
C LEU A 563 0.85 -3.08 -4.81
N MET A 564 0.89 -4.01 -3.85
CA MET A 564 1.34 -5.37 -4.07
C MET A 564 0.19 -6.35 -3.82
N TYR A 565 -0.03 -7.25 -4.76
CA TYR A 565 -1.04 -8.29 -4.69
C TYR A 565 -0.34 -9.64 -4.68
N SER A 566 -0.49 -10.37 -3.58
CA SER A 566 0.14 -11.67 -3.37
C SER A 566 -0.90 -12.76 -3.22
N LEU A 567 -0.56 -13.98 -3.64
CA LEU A 567 -1.29 -15.19 -3.32
C LEU A 567 -0.92 -15.72 -1.92
N ASP A 568 0.18 -15.22 -1.35
CA ASP A 568 0.66 -15.65 -0.04
C ASP A 568 0.10 -14.73 1.05
N ASP A 569 -0.59 -15.29 2.04
CA ASP A 569 -1.17 -14.56 3.18
C ASP A 569 -0.12 -14.19 4.26
N SER A 570 1.16 -14.44 3.99
CA SER A 570 2.26 -14.27 4.96
C SER A 570 2.82 -12.86 5.08
N ILE A 571 2.21 -11.86 4.43
CA ILE A 571 2.63 -10.46 4.59
C ILE A 571 2.15 -9.95 5.95
N THR A 572 3.06 -9.86 6.91
CA THR A 572 2.78 -9.35 8.26
C THR A 572 3.41 -7.99 8.45
N PHE A 573 2.68 -7.09 9.13
CA PHE A 573 3.23 -5.81 9.57
C PHE A 573 4.30 -6.05 10.64
N ASP A 574 5.50 -5.52 10.40
CA ASP A 574 6.61 -5.62 11.33
C ASP A 574 6.93 -4.23 11.90
N PRO A 575 6.58 -3.99 13.16
CA PRO A 575 6.73 -2.68 13.80
C PRO A 575 8.14 -2.44 14.37
N PHE A 576 9.09 -3.34 14.16
CA PHE A 576 10.43 -3.16 14.72
C PHE A 576 11.14 -1.96 14.08
N ASP A 577 11.45 -0.94 14.88
CA ASP A 577 12.10 0.28 14.40
C ASP A 577 13.56 0.03 14.02
N LEU A 578 13.94 0.47 12.82
CA LEU A 578 15.30 0.47 12.35
C LEU A 578 15.66 1.88 11.89
N ASP A 579 16.28 2.64 12.78
CA ASP A 579 16.83 3.96 12.46
C ASP A 579 18.05 3.92 11.50
N MET A 580 18.43 2.72 11.06
CA MET A 580 19.61 2.48 10.24
C MET A 580 19.24 1.87 8.89
N ASP A 581 20.03 2.19 7.86
CA ASP A 581 19.96 1.51 6.58
C ASP A 581 20.28 0.02 6.73
N LEU A 582 19.45 -0.83 6.14
CA LEU A 582 19.58 -2.27 6.25
C LEU A 582 20.62 -2.79 5.26
N THR A 583 21.89 -2.78 5.68
CA THR A 583 23.02 -3.26 4.91
C THR A 583 23.79 -4.34 5.65
N PRO A 584 24.50 -5.27 4.97
CA PRO A 584 25.35 -6.23 5.68
C PRO A 584 26.38 -5.56 6.60
N GLN A 585 26.87 -4.38 6.21
CA GLN A 585 27.82 -3.61 7.01
C GLN A 585 27.18 -3.01 8.26
N SER A 586 25.91 -2.53 8.17
CA SER A 586 25.20 -2.03 9.34
C SER A 586 24.89 -3.15 10.32
N VAL A 587 24.50 -4.34 9.84
CA VAL A 587 24.29 -5.53 10.71
C VAL A 587 25.58 -5.86 11.46
N LEU A 588 26.74 -5.90 10.78
CA LEU A 588 28.03 -6.15 11.43
C LEU A 588 28.43 -5.07 12.45
N ARG A 589 28.07 -3.81 12.18
CA ARG A 589 28.33 -2.70 13.10
C ARG A 589 27.49 -2.82 14.36
N VAL A 590 26.19 -3.12 14.21
CA VAL A 590 25.28 -3.35 15.33
C VAL A 590 25.69 -4.61 16.13
N LEU A 591 26.16 -5.64 15.44
CA LEU A 591 26.72 -6.82 16.10
C LEU A 591 27.95 -6.50 16.93
N ALA A 592 28.84 -5.65 16.42
CA ALA A 592 30.04 -5.20 17.13
C ALA A 592 29.71 -4.30 18.35
N SER A 593 28.56 -3.59 18.34
CA SER A 593 28.08 -2.82 19.50
C SER A 593 27.44 -3.69 20.60
N GLY A 594 27.24 -4.99 20.35
CA GLY A 594 26.63 -5.92 21.31
C GLY A 594 25.10 -5.94 21.35
N GLU A 595 24.44 -5.27 20.42
CA GLU A 595 22.97 -5.27 20.30
C GLU A 595 22.49 -6.49 19.50
N TYR A 596 22.60 -7.70 20.08
CA TYR A 596 22.37 -8.96 19.40
C TYR A 596 20.95 -9.13 18.87
N LEU A 597 19.93 -8.71 19.64
CA LEU A 597 18.54 -8.80 19.21
C LEU A 597 18.30 -7.96 17.95
N LYS A 598 18.77 -6.71 17.95
CA LYS A 598 18.64 -5.80 16.82
C LYS A 598 19.39 -6.33 15.59
N ALA A 599 20.61 -6.82 15.79
CA ALA A 599 21.40 -7.43 14.73
C ALA A 599 20.72 -8.67 14.13
N LEU A 600 20.10 -9.52 14.96
CA LEU A 600 19.40 -10.73 14.53
C LEU A 600 18.14 -10.37 13.73
N VAL A 601 17.35 -9.41 14.20
CA VAL A 601 16.17 -8.91 13.48
C VAL A 601 16.56 -8.28 12.14
N MET A 602 17.62 -7.47 12.12
CA MET A 602 18.17 -6.89 10.87
C MET A 602 18.62 -8.00 9.89
N ALA A 603 19.26 -9.05 10.37
CA ALA A 603 19.68 -10.17 9.54
C ALA A 603 18.50 -10.94 8.95
N PHE A 604 17.42 -11.15 9.72
CA PHE A 604 16.18 -11.75 9.20
C PHE A 604 15.50 -10.87 8.15
N ARG A 605 15.49 -9.56 8.34
CA ARG A 605 14.95 -8.63 7.33
C ARG A 605 15.78 -8.61 6.06
N LEU A 606 17.11 -8.67 6.19
CA LEU A 606 18.02 -8.77 5.05
C LEU A 606 17.85 -10.11 4.30
N ASN A 607 17.38 -11.15 5.01
CA ASN A 607 17.13 -12.50 4.51
C ASN A 607 18.35 -13.15 3.83
N GLU A 608 19.57 -12.77 4.25
CA GLU A 608 20.80 -13.34 3.77
C GLU A 608 21.26 -14.45 4.72
N LYS A 609 21.28 -15.70 4.25
CA LYS A 609 21.56 -16.87 5.09
C LYS A 609 22.90 -16.79 5.83
N ALA A 610 23.94 -16.30 5.16
CA ALA A 610 25.27 -16.14 5.75
C ALA A 610 25.26 -15.13 6.91
N MET A 611 24.51 -14.04 6.77
CA MET A 611 24.39 -13.03 7.82
C MET A 611 23.54 -13.53 8.99
N ILE A 612 22.44 -14.23 8.71
CA ILE A 612 21.60 -14.85 9.76
C ILE A 612 22.45 -15.84 10.58
N GLN A 613 23.19 -16.72 9.94
CA GLN A 613 24.06 -17.68 10.62
C GLN A 613 25.11 -16.98 11.46
N ARG A 614 25.81 -15.99 10.90
CA ARG A 614 26.86 -15.24 11.61
C ARG A 614 26.33 -14.49 12.82
N THR A 615 25.17 -13.82 12.69
CA THR A 615 24.54 -13.13 13.83
C THR A 615 24.04 -14.10 14.88
N TYR A 616 23.47 -15.21 14.48
CA TYR A 616 23.03 -16.29 15.36
C TYR A 616 24.18 -16.88 16.19
N GLU A 617 25.28 -17.27 15.54
CA GLU A 617 26.46 -17.84 16.18
C GLU A 617 27.21 -16.84 17.09
N SER A 618 27.02 -15.55 16.89
CA SER A 618 27.69 -14.50 17.69
C SER A 618 26.99 -14.21 19.01
N VAL A 619 25.79 -14.74 19.26
CA VAL A 619 25.03 -14.49 20.49
C VAL A 619 25.66 -15.26 21.66
N PRO A 620 26.00 -14.60 22.79
CA PRO A 620 26.50 -15.30 23.97
C PRO A 620 25.46 -16.23 24.60
N HIS A 621 25.90 -17.33 25.18
CA HIS A 621 25.01 -18.33 25.81
C HIS A 621 24.11 -17.74 26.91
N GLY A 622 24.61 -16.75 27.66
CA GLY A 622 23.87 -16.08 28.72
C GLY A 622 22.70 -15.22 28.23
N ASP A 623 22.79 -14.73 27.02
CA ASP A 623 21.80 -13.79 26.46
C ASP A 623 20.71 -14.48 25.64
N ILE A 624 20.89 -15.79 25.34
CA ILE A 624 19.93 -16.56 24.51
C ILE A 624 18.50 -16.48 25.08
N GLN A 625 18.35 -16.67 26.39
CA GLN A 625 17.03 -16.67 27.02
C GLN A 625 16.38 -15.27 26.98
N LEU A 626 17.19 -14.21 27.17
CA LEU A 626 16.73 -12.83 27.10
C LEU A 626 16.27 -12.48 25.69
N ILE A 627 17.10 -12.81 24.68
CA ILE A 627 16.81 -12.53 23.27
C ILE A 627 15.60 -13.34 22.80
N ALA A 628 15.50 -14.62 23.18
CA ALA A 628 14.34 -15.45 22.85
C ALA A 628 13.05 -14.88 23.42
N ARG A 629 13.08 -14.30 24.62
CA ARG A 629 11.91 -13.67 25.25
C ARG A 629 11.52 -12.37 24.57
N GLN A 630 12.50 -11.57 24.13
CA GLN A 630 12.27 -10.27 23.48
C GLN A 630 12.05 -10.37 21.98
N LEU A 631 12.27 -11.54 21.37
CA LEU A 631 12.09 -11.74 19.94
C LEU A 631 10.62 -11.54 19.56
N PRO A 632 10.30 -10.59 18.63
CA PRO A 632 8.95 -10.39 18.19
C PRO A 632 8.38 -11.65 17.52
N VAL A 633 7.10 -11.93 17.76
CA VAL A 633 6.40 -13.12 17.25
C VAL A 633 6.45 -13.22 15.72
N VAL A 634 6.53 -12.09 15.03
CA VAL A 634 6.66 -12.00 13.57
C VAL A 634 7.91 -12.75 13.03
N TYR A 635 9.01 -12.75 13.79
CA TYR A 635 10.28 -13.41 13.39
C TYR A 635 10.38 -14.86 13.85
N LEU A 636 9.44 -15.30 14.68
CA LEU A 636 9.43 -16.66 15.21
C LEU A 636 9.38 -17.74 14.10
N PRO A 637 8.55 -17.61 13.03
CA PRO A 637 8.55 -18.56 11.92
C PRO A 637 9.90 -18.62 11.18
N ALA A 638 10.53 -17.45 10.97
CA ALA A 638 11.82 -17.36 10.29
C ALA A 638 12.93 -18.03 11.12
N MET A 639 12.95 -17.75 12.42
CA MET A 639 13.90 -18.31 13.37
C MET A 639 13.76 -19.85 13.48
N LEU A 640 12.53 -20.35 13.61
CA LEU A 640 12.28 -21.79 13.69
C LEU A 640 12.65 -22.52 12.39
N ARG A 641 12.33 -21.94 11.22
CA ARG A 641 12.75 -22.50 9.92
C ARG A 641 14.28 -22.57 9.80
N PHE A 642 14.94 -21.49 10.20
CA PHE A 642 16.40 -21.46 10.22
C PHE A 642 16.95 -22.55 11.13
N LEU A 643 16.46 -22.69 12.36
CA LEU A 643 16.86 -23.73 13.30
C LEU A 643 16.59 -25.14 12.75
N GLY A 644 15.45 -25.38 12.13
CA GLY A 644 15.10 -26.66 11.53
C GLY A 644 16.10 -27.14 10.47
N ILE A 645 16.65 -26.20 9.69
CA ILE A 645 17.68 -26.50 8.69
C ILE A 645 19.08 -26.56 9.32
N HIS A 646 19.33 -25.70 10.30
CA HIS A 646 20.66 -25.57 10.91
C HIS A 646 21.02 -26.76 11.78
N VAL A 647 20.07 -27.28 12.57
CA VAL A 647 20.24 -28.44 13.46
C VAL A 647 20.70 -29.72 12.72
N GLU A 648 20.27 -29.90 11.46
CA GLU A 648 20.73 -31.08 10.67
C GLU A 648 22.22 -30.97 10.27
N ARG A 649 22.80 -29.79 10.27
CA ARG A 649 24.15 -29.51 9.69
C ARG A 649 25.16 -28.96 10.68
N SER A 650 24.69 -28.46 11.80
CA SER A 650 25.51 -27.78 12.79
C SER A 650 26.37 -28.73 13.61
N PRO A 651 27.63 -28.44 13.87
CA PRO A 651 28.44 -29.14 14.82
C PRO A 651 28.18 -28.72 16.28
N HIS A 652 27.44 -27.64 16.52
CA HIS A 652 27.24 -27.01 17.83
C HIS A 652 25.86 -27.35 18.44
N MET A 653 25.55 -28.61 18.58
CA MET A 653 24.23 -29.09 18.99
C MET A 653 23.76 -28.55 20.33
N GLU A 654 24.66 -28.39 21.30
CA GLU A 654 24.31 -27.84 22.63
C GLU A 654 23.77 -26.42 22.51
N TYR A 655 24.42 -25.61 21.71
CA TYR A 655 24.01 -24.23 21.44
C TYR A 655 22.63 -24.18 20.77
N ASP A 656 22.40 -25.02 19.79
CA ASP A 656 21.12 -25.08 19.07
C ASP A 656 19.99 -25.56 19.97
N LEU A 657 20.26 -26.55 20.84
CA LEU A 657 19.27 -27.02 21.81
C LEU A 657 18.93 -26.00 22.88
N LEU A 658 19.89 -25.17 23.31
CA LEU A 658 19.62 -24.03 24.20
C LEU A 658 18.66 -23.03 23.57
N TRP A 659 18.87 -22.68 22.30
CA TRP A 659 17.95 -21.82 21.57
C TRP A 659 16.56 -22.44 21.43
N ILE A 660 16.47 -23.70 21.04
CA ILE A 660 15.19 -24.40 20.90
C ILE A 660 14.45 -24.43 22.24
N ASN A 661 15.14 -24.77 23.31
CA ASN A 661 14.56 -24.78 24.66
C ASN A 661 14.06 -23.38 25.08
N ALA A 662 14.87 -22.34 24.87
CA ALA A 662 14.49 -20.97 25.19
C ALA A 662 13.24 -20.53 24.41
N LEU A 663 13.19 -20.78 23.10
CA LEU A 663 12.06 -20.41 22.25
C LEU A 663 10.78 -21.17 22.60
N LEU A 664 10.89 -22.49 22.84
CA LEU A 664 9.74 -23.30 23.24
C LEU A 664 9.21 -22.92 24.64
N THR A 665 10.10 -22.52 25.55
CA THR A 665 9.72 -22.08 26.89
C THR A 665 9.03 -20.71 26.84
N CYS A 666 9.57 -19.77 26.09
CA CYS A 666 9.02 -18.40 26.01
C CYS A 666 7.75 -18.32 25.16
N HIS A 667 7.71 -18.97 24.01
CA HIS A 667 6.64 -18.89 23.04
C HIS A 667 5.76 -20.15 22.93
N GLY A 668 5.91 -21.11 23.82
CA GLY A 668 5.23 -22.41 23.74
C GLY A 668 3.70 -22.33 23.70
N ARG A 669 3.09 -21.38 24.37
CA ARG A 669 1.64 -21.15 24.33
C ARG A 669 1.19 -20.71 22.93
N TYR A 670 1.87 -19.74 22.35
CA TYR A 670 1.60 -19.25 20.98
C TYR A 670 1.78 -20.36 19.94
N LEU A 671 2.86 -21.13 20.03
CA LEU A 671 3.14 -22.26 19.13
C LEU A 671 2.09 -23.38 19.26
N LYS A 672 1.53 -23.59 20.44
CA LYS A 672 0.45 -24.55 20.64
C LYS A 672 -0.85 -24.10 19.98
N ASP A 673 -1.19 -22.83 20.10
CA ASP A 673 -2.40 -22.25 19.53
C ASP A 673 -2.35 -22.24 17.98
N HIS A 674 -1.15 -22.12 17.39
CA HIS A 674 -0.89 -22.14 15.94
C HIS A 674 -0.20 -23.44 15.48
N SER A 675 -0.47 -24.56 16.15
CA SER A 675 0.25 -25.82 15.93
C SER A 675 0.20 -26.36 14.50
N THR A 676 -0.86 -26.07 13.75
CA THR A 676 -1.01 -26.48 12.35
C THR A 676 0.03 -25.85 11.43
N GLU A 677 0.37 -24.58 11.66
CA GLU A 677 1.33 -23.82 10.84
C GLU A 677 2.78 -24.26 11.12
N TYR A 678 3.10 -24.54 12.37
CA TYR A 678 4.46 -24.87 12.81
C TYR A 678 4.77 -26.37 12.83
N ALA A 679 3.79 -27.25 12.59
CA ALA A 679 3.94 -28.70 12.71
C ALA A 679 5.07 -29.26 11.84
N SER A 680 5.25 -28.78 10.62
CA SER A 680 6.30 -29.23 9.70
C SER A 680 7.70 -28.88 10.21
N VAL A 681 7.87 -27.67 10.71
CA VAL A 681 9.14 -27.13 11.20
C VAL A 681 9.53 -27.79 12.54
N LEU A 682 8.57 -27.95 13.45
CA LEU A 682 8.79 -28.63 14.73
C LEU A 682 9.16 -30.09 14.52
N ARG A 683 8.56 -30.79 13.53
CA ARG A 683 8.97 -32.15 13.16
C ARG A 683 10.38 -32.23 12.60
N ALA A 684 10.80 -31.24 11.81
CA ALA A 684 12.17 -31.17 11.30
C ALA A 684 13.17 -30.99 12.44
N ILE A 685 12.90 -30.08 13.39
CA ILE A 685 13.72 -29.91 14.59
C ILE A 685 13.78 -31.19 15.43
N GLN A 686 12.62 -31.84 15.68
CA GLN A 686 12.55 -33.09 16.41
C GLN A 686 13.36 -34.20 15.74
N LYS A 687 13.25 -34.31 14.40
CA LYS A 687 14.02 -35.29 13.63
C LYS A 687 15.52 -35.04 13.79
N GLY A 688 16.00 -33.82 13.57
CA GLY A 688 17.42 -33.47 13.75
C GLY A 688 17.94 -33.83 15.16
N ALA A 689 17.18 -33.48 16.20
CA ALA A 689 17.55 -33.82 17.60
C ALA A 689 17.58 -35.30 17.85
N THR A 690 16.62 -36.08 17.31
CA THR A 690 16.59 -37.57 17.50
C THR A 690 17.68 -38.29 16.71
N ASP A 691 18.00 -37.84 15.51
CA ASP A 691 19.09 -38.41 14.70
C ASP A 691 20.44 -38.16 15.38
N PHE A 692 20.64 -36.99 15.98
CA PHE A 692 21.83 -36.70 16.77
C PHE A 692 21.92 -37.55 18.02
N GLN A 693 20.82 -37.73 18.76
CA GLN A 693 20.76 -38.62 19.93
C GLN A 693 21.13 -40.05 19.54
N ARG A 694 20.66 -40.56 18.41
CA ARG A 694 21.03 -41.90 17.90
C ARG A 694 22.53 -41.97 17.61
N ASN A 695 23.09 -40.97 16.95
CA ASN A 695 24.50 -40.93 16.61
C ASN A 695 25.39 -40.97 17.87
N ILE A 696 25.01 -40.22 18.92
CA ILE A 696 25.72 -40.29 20.23
C ILE A 696 25.56 -41.64 20.89
N SER A 697 24.36 -42.24 20.84
CA SER A 697 24.12 -43.55 21.48
C SER A 697 24.80 -44.73 20.78
N THR A 698 25.25 -44.52 19.54
CA THR A 698 26.03 -45.51 18.76
C THR A 698 27.53 -45.35 18.86
N LEU A 699 28.00 -44.20 19.40
CA LEU A 699 29.39 -43.95 19.82
C LEU A 699 29.64 -44.53 21.22
#